data_84f2764d5d18829d569b3e6108744bdf
#
_entry.id   84f2764d5d18829d569b3e6108744bdf
#
_cell.length_a   1.000
_cell.length_b   1.000
_cell.length_c   1.000
_cell.angle_alpha   90.00
_cell.angle_beta   90.00
_cell.angle_gamma   90.00
#
_symmetry.space_group_name_H-M   'P 1'
#
loop_
_entity.id
_entity.type
_entity.pdbx_description
1 polymer ?
#
loop_
_entity_poly.entity_id
_entity_poly.type
_entity_poly.pdbx_seq_one_letter_code
_entity_poly.pdbx_strand_id
1 'polypeptide(L)'
;MKINVIKLNGKTMTYNIENPITGYQLLKQENENIDSSIIAFTLNGQLKDLYWEIKEDAEIKFIKKDDALGWTILNYGCAMILAHTIKLMYPQALITIANTNDNSFYLDFDYEKRLSNDELIKIEEKMREILIKNIEIKRVCQTKEESLKTHKDNPFALEYIKLNNVNGLKCSYLVDNKTLVVASGVAINNSSSIKYFKLLSITGAYWLGNDKNKQLQRISGICDYSKVKLVDKLNELEEQKNRDHRKLGKELSIFTFNDDCGKGLPIFLPNGMVIKKVLQEYLRKQEFMWDYQEVATPVLGSVELYKKSGHWDHYRENMFTPIKKEEEQLVLRPMTCPHHCMIYKSALRSYKDLPLRLSEHALLYRYEASGALTGLERVRSMELTDSHIFVRFDQMKTEFKRCYQLIAEVLKTLNIKIDYLSLSLRDPADKEKYFNDDKMWNQAETALREVLDELQLEYKPMIGEAAFYGPKFDVQIKTALGHEITISTIQFDFLLPKKFNLTYIDENNNEINPVIVHRGLIGTYERFIATLLEQNKGVFPLWLAPRQIAILPINEKEKTLEYANKLLQTCKQHNLRTEIISSGTIGKRIVETQTQKIPYQIIIGDKEIENNNLSYRQYGQKESKIVTLSEFLKLLTKQVDNKI
;
A
#
# COMPACT_ATOMS: atom_id res chain seq x y z
N MET A 1 38.50 -11.65 -27.36
CA MET A 1 37.63 -10.85 -26.50
C MET A 1 38.11 -10.86 -25.05
N LYS A 2 37.95 -9.75 -24.38
CA LYS A 2 38.41 -9.56 -22.99
C LYS A 2 37.21 -9.67 -22.06
N ILE A 3 37.22 -10.65 -21.18
CA ILE A 3 36.11 -10.88 -20.23
C ILE A 3 36.62 -10.59 -18.83
N ASN A 4 35.99 -9.60 -18.17
CA ASN A 4 36.25 -9.23 -16.80
C ASN A 4 35.24 -9.94 -15.89
N VAL A 5 35.69 -10.88 -15.08
CA VAL A 5 34.85 -11.63 -14.13
C VAL A 5 34.97 -11.00 -12.73
N ILE A 6 33.88 -10.45 -12.22
CA ILE A 6 33.81 -9.96 -10.84
C ILE A 6 33.51 -11.17 -9.95
N LYS A 7 34.51 -11.57 -9.16
CA LYS A 7 34.38 -12.68 -8.19
C LYS A 7 33.53 -12.25 -6.97
N LEU A 8 33.00 -13.24 -6.27
CA LEU A 8 32.19 -13.07 -5.07
C LEU A 8 32.88 -12.29 -3.94
N ASN A 9 34.21 -12.26 -3.93
CA ASN A 9 35.04 -11.49 -3.00
C ASN A 9 35.33 -10.05 -3.48
N GLY A 10 34.67 -9.60 -4.56
CA GLY A 10 34.86 -8.26 -5.15
C GLY A 10 36.13 -8.11 -6.03
N LYS A 11 36.99 -9.13 -6.15
CA LYS A 11 38.16 -9.08 -7.03
C LYS A 11 37.74 -9.33 -8.48
N THR A 12 38.27 -8.53 -9.40
CA THR A 12 38.06 -8.73 -10.83
C THR A 12 39.23 -9.54 -11.41
N MET A 13 38.89 -10.59 -12.16
CA MET A 13 39.85 -11.36 -12.98
C MET A 13 39.54 -11.17 -14.45
N THR A 14 40.57 -10.99 -15.26
CA THR A 14 40.45 -10.79 -16.70
C THR A 14 40.89 -12.04 -17.45
N TYR A 15 40.05 -12.53 -18.37
CA TYR A 15 40.31 -13.64 -19.27
C TYR A 15 40.37 -13.12 -20.69
N ASN A 16 41.39 -13.55 -21.43
CA ASN A 16 41.51 -13.32 -22.87
C ASN A 16 41.03 -14.59 -23.60
N ILE A 17 39.92 -14.52 -24.28
CA ILE A 17 39.25 -15.65 -24.93
C ILE A 17 39.23 -15.41 -26.44
N GLU A 18 39.69 -16.40 -27.24
CA GLU A 18 39.76 -16.28 -28.69
C GLU A 18 38.43 -16.55 -29.39
N ASN A 19 37.67 -17.51 -28.89
CA ASN A 19 36.38 -17.94 -29.47
C ASN A 19 35.20 -17.61 -28.54
N PRO A 20 33.97 -17.50 -29.06
CA PRO A 20 32.76 -17.39 -28.23
C PRO A 20 32.71 -18.48 -27.16
N ILE A 21 32.38 -18.11 -25.93
CA ILE A 21 32.32 -19.01 -24.77
C ILE A 21 30.99 -18.81 -24.00
N THR A 22 30.45 -19.89 -23.45
CA THR A 22 29.30 -19.80 -22.57
C THR A 22 29.70 -19.48 -21.12
N GLY A 23 28.82 -18.90 -20.33
CA GLY A 23 29.06 -18.71 -18.90
C GLY A 23 29.40 -20.00 -18.17
N TYR A 24 28.78 -21.11 -18.55
CA TYR A 24 29.08 -22.45 -18.03
C TYR A 24 30.50 -22.90 -18.34
N GLN A 25 30.95 -22.73 -19.60
CA GLN A 25 32.33 -23.06 -20.01
C GLN A 25 33.35 -22.19 -19.29
N LEU A 26 33.04 -20.91 -19.08
CA LEU A 26 33.90 -19.99 -18.35
C LEU A 26 34.03 -20.40 -16.86
N LEU A 27 32.94 -20.82 -16.22
CA LEU A 27 32.98 -21.39 -14.86
C LEU A 27 33.87 -22.65 -14.78
N LYS A 28 33.80 -23.50 -15.80
CA LYS A 28 34.62 -24.72 -15.87
C LYS A 28 36.10 -24.43 -16.03
N GLN A 29 36.46 -23.34 -16.71
CA GLN A 29 37.85 -22.87 -16.79
C GLN A 29 38.36 -22.26 -15.47
N GLU A 30 37.44 -21.68 -14.64
CA GLU A 30 37.84 -21.11 -13.36
C GLU A 30 38.07 -22.15 -12.27
N ASN A 31 37.31 -23.25 -12.29
CA ASN A 31 37.42 -24.34 -11.29
C ASN A 31 37.05 -25.67 -11.90
N GLU A 32 37.90 -26.71 -11.70
CA GLU A 32 37.58 -28.08 -12.08
C GLU A 32 36.29 -28.61 -11.44
N ASN A 33 35.99 -28.14 -10.20
CA ASN A 33 34.72 -28.39 -9.50
C ASN A 33 33.82 -27.17 -9.58
N ILE A 34 32.83 -27.21 -10.47
CA ILE A 34 31.82 -26.14 -10.63
C ILE A 34 31.02 -26.04 -9.34
N ASP A 35 30.99 -24.84 -8.74
CA ASP A 35 30.09 -24.55 -7.62
C ASP A 35 28.61 -24.66 -8.09
N SER A 36 27.96 -25.76 -7.73
CA SER A 36 26.57 -26.06 -8.09
C SER A 36 25.56 -25.04 -7.52
N SER A 37 26.05 -24.12 -6.70
CA SER A 37 25.23 -22.99 -6.23
C SER A 37 25.07 -21.87 -7.26
N ILE A 38 25.94 -21.80 -8.30
CA ILE A 38 25.88 -20.79 -9.34
C ILE A 38 24.89 -21.24 -10.42
N ILE A 39 23.91 -20.39 -10.71
CA ILE A 39 22.78 -20.74 -11.60
C ILE A 39 22.62 -19.80 -12.80
N ALA A 40 23.25 -18.63 -12.79
CA ALA A 40 23.21 -17.64 -13.85
C ALA A 40 24.38 -16.67 -13.73
N PHE A 41 24.44 -15.69 -14.63
CA PHE A 41 25.38 -14.58 -14.54
C PHE A 41 24.77 -13.28 -15.10
N THR A 42 25.35 -12.14 -14.76
CA THR A 42 25.08 -10.88 -15.45
C THR A 42 26.14 -10.62 -16.49
N LEU A 43 25.73 -10.19 -17.69
CA LEU A 43 26.57 -9.76 -18.80
C LEU A 43 26.35 -8.24 -18.96
N ASN A 44 27.37 -7.44 -18.65
CA ASN A 44 27.26 -5.97 -18.65
C ASN A 44 25.99 -5.48 -17.90
N GLY A 45 25.73 -6.05 -16.70
CA GLY A 45 24.55 -5.76 -15.87
C GLY A 45 23.26 -6.47 -16.27
N GLN A 46 23.18 -7.11 -17.44
CA GLN A 46 21.99 -7.84 -17.90
C GLN A 46 22.03 -9.31 -17.48
N LEU A 47 20.98 -9.81 -16.85
CA LEU A 47 20.85 -11.19 -16.42
C LEU A 47 20.79 -12.15 -17.62
N LYS A 48 21.60 -13.20 -17.58
CA LYS A 48 21.72 -14.28 -18.59
C LYS A 48 21.80 -15.64 -17.90
N ASP A 49 21.26 -16.67 -18.55
CA ASP A 49 21.48 -18.07 -18.12
C ASP A 49 22.92 -18.54 -18.44
N LEU A 50 23.37 -19.60 -17.78
CA LEU A 50 24.74 -20.11 -17.90
C LEU A 50 25.13 -20.58 -19.33
N TYR A 51 24.17 -20.87 -20.19
CA TYR A 51 24.41 -21.31 -21.56
C TYR A 51 24.36 -20.18 -22.58
N TRP A 52 24.18 -18.94 -22.13
CA TRP A 52 24.28 -17.78 -23.02
C TRP A 52 25.71 -17.61 -23.53
N GLU A 53 25.85 -17.46 -24.85
CA GLU A 53 27.15 -17.23 -25.49
C GLU A 53 27.60 -15.77 -25.32
N ILE A 54 28.84 -15.61 -24.89
CA ILE A 54 29.55 -14.35 -24.77
C ILE A 54 30.38 -14.21 -26.06
N LYS A 55 30.11 -13.14 -26.83
CA LYS A 55 30.68 -12.93 -28.19
C LYS A 55 31.54 -11.68 -28.32
N GLU A 56 31.58 -10.86 -27.28
CA GLU A 56 32.27 -9.57 -27.25
C GLU A 56 32.86 -9.30 -25.86
N ASP A 57 33.67 -8.25 -25.75
CA ASP A 57 34.24 -7.82 -24.48
C ASP A 57 33.13 -7.53 -23.47
N ALA A 58 33.25 -8.07 -22.27
CA ALA A 58 32.17 -8.03 -21.30
C ALA A 58 32.63 -8.04 -19.84
N GLU A 59 31.79 -7.45 -18.98
CA GLU A 59 31.87 -7.63 -17.54
C GLU A 59 30.85 -8.68 -17.10
N ILE A 60 31.29 -9.64 -16.28
CA ILE A 60 30.50 -10.76 -15.80
C ILE A 60 30.52 -10.84 -14.30
N LYS A 61 29.33 -11.04 -13.71
CA LYS A 61 29.17 -11.39 -12.30
C LYS A 61 28.27 -12.62 -12.19
N PHE A 62 28.81 -13.70 -11.59
CA PHE A 62 28.03 -14.92 -11.37
C PHE A 62 27.00 -14.74 -10.25
N ILE A 63 25.82 -15.36 -10.42
CA ILE A 63 24.67 -15.30 -9.53
C ILE A 63 24.49 -16.66 -8.86
N LYS A 64 24.44 -16.64 -7.52
CA LYS A 64 24.15 -17.83 -6.71
C LYS A 64 22.66 -17.99 -6.48
N LYS A 65 22.25 -19.22 -6.20
CA LYS A 65 20.86 -19.56 -5.86
C LYS A 65 20.33 -18.81 -4.62
N ASP A 66 21.22 -18.43 -3.69
CA ASP A 66 20.87 -17.72 -2.46
C ASP A 66 20.80 -16.19 -2.61
N ASP A 67 21.21 -15.67 -3.78
CA ASP A 67 21.09 -14.25 -4.11
C ASP A 67 19.62 -13.88 -4.42
N ALA A 68 19.24 -12.61 -4.30
CA ALA A 68 17.90 -12.13 -4.64
C ALA A 68 17.53 -12.47 -6.11
N LEU A 69 18.46 -12.29 -7.05
CA LEU A 69 18.27 -12.69 -8.44
C LEU A 69 18.14 -14.22 -8.58
N GLY A 70 18.82 -15.00 -7.72
CA GLY A 70 18.71 -16.46 -7.70
C GLY A 70 17.28 -16.92 -7.37
N TRP A 71 16.65 -16.26 -6.42
CA TRP A 71 15.24 -16.51 -6.10
C TRP A 71 14.32 -16.22 -7.30
N THR A 72 14.54 -15.09 -7.99
CA THR A 72 13.78 -14.71 -9.19
C THR A 72 13.91 -15.77 -10.29
N ILE A 73 15.14 -16.24 -10.57
CA ILE A 73 15.41 -17.25 -11.60
C ILE A 73 14.72 -18.59 -11.26
N LEU A 74 14.75 -19.00 -9.99
CA LEU A 74 14.08 -20.22 -9.53
C LEU A 74 12.56 -20.12 -9.71
N ASN A 75 11.97 -19.03 -9.28
CA ASN A 75 10.54 -18.80 -9.38
C ASN A 75 10.08 -18.68 -10.83
N TYR A 76 10.87 -18.04 -11.70
CA TYR A 76 10.59 -18.00 -13.12
C TYR A 76 10.66 -19.41 -13.75
N GLY A 77 11.64 -20.25 -13.36
CA GLY A 77 11.69 -21.66 -13.75
C GLY A 77 10.47 -22.45 -13.29
N CYS A 78 9.98 -22.19 -12.07
CA CYS A 78 8.75 -22.80 -11.56
C CYS A 78 7.52 -22.38 -12.39
N ALA A 79 7.46 -21.13 -12.84
CA ALA A 79 6.41 -20.65 -13.75
C ALA A 79 6.46 -21.36 -15.12
N MET A 80 7.64 -21.70 -15.63
CA MET A 80 7.80 -22.51 -16.86
C MET A 80 7.24 -23.93 -16.67
N ILE A 81 7.49 -24.56 -15.52
CA ILE A 81 6.92 -25.88 -15.19
C ILE A 81 5.40 -25.79 -15.06
N LEU A 82 4.88 -24.72 -14.44
CA LEU A 82 3.42 -24.48 -14.39
C LEU A 82 2.84 -24.36 -15.82
N ALA A 83 3.47 -23.60 -16.71
CA ALA A 83 3.04 -23.45 -18.10
C ALA A 83 2.98 -24.79 -18.82
N HIS A 84 4.01 -25.63 -18.65
CA HIS A 84 4.04 -26.99 -19.17
C HIS A 84 2.91 -27.86 -18.59
N THR A 85 2.70 -27.79 -17.28
CA THR A 85 1.65 -28.53 -16.59
C THR A 85 0.25 -28.16 -17.10
N ILE A 86 -0.03 -26.85 -17.23
CA ILE A 86 -1.29 -26.36 -17.79
C ILE A 86 -1.51 -26.88 -19.22
N LYS A 87 -0.47 -26.83 -20.05
CA LYS A 87 -0.56 -27.30 -21.43
C LYS A 87 -0.80 -28.82 -21.53
N LEU A 88 -0.25 -29.61 -20.61
CA LEU A 88 -0.48 -31.05 -20.54
C LEU A 88 -1.90 -31.39 -20.04
N MET A 89 -2.41 -30.69 -19.03
CA MET A 89 -3.74 -30.95 -18.47
C MET A 89 -4.87 -30.36 -19.32
N TYR A 90 -4.58 -29.22 -19.95
CA TYR A 90 -5.55 -28.44 -20.75
C TYR A 90 -4.91 -28.07 -22.11
N PRO A 91 -4.85 -29.03 -23.09
CA PRO A 91 -4.16 -28.81 -24.35
C PRO A 91 -4.65 -27.60 -25.17
N GLN A 92 -5.91 -27.22 -24.99
CA GLN A 92 -6.52 -26.06 -25.66
C GLN A 92 -6.17 -24.72 -25.00
N ALA A 93 -5.62 -24.71 -23.78
CA ALA A 93 -5.23 -23.49 -23.11
C ALA A 93 -4.12 -22.77 -23.88
N LEU A 94 -4.25 -21.48 -24.08
CA LEU A 94 -3.23 -20.62 -24.70
C LEU A 94 -2.39 -19.98 -23.60
N ILE A 95 -1.15 -20.40 -23.51
CA ILE A 95 -0.18 -19.82 -22.57
C ILE A 95 0.20 -18.45 -23.05
N THR A 96 0.07 -17.42 -22.19
CA THR A 96 0.43 -16.05 -22.55
C THR A 96 1.84 -15.73 -22.07
N ILE A 97 1.99 -15.24 -20.84
CA ILE A 97 3.27 -14.85 -20.24
C ILE A 97 3.40 -15.50 -18.86
N ALA A 98 4.54 -16.12 -18.62
CA ALA A 98 4.99 -16.49 -17.29
C ALA A 98 5.92 -15.40 -16.76
N ASN A 99 5.78 -15.00 -15.50
CA ASN A 99 6.62 -13.95 -14.92
C ASN A 99 6.74 -14.12 -13.40
N THR A 100 7.56 -13.25 -12.79
CA THR A 100 7.74 -13.14 -11.34
C THR A 100 7.46 -11.73 -10.89
N ASN A 101 7.04 -11.58 -9.66
CA ASN A 101 7.03 -10.32 -8.91
C ASN A 101 7.85 -10.50 -7.62
N ASP A 102 7.92 -9.49 -6.77
CA ASP A 102 8.75 -9.50 -5.55
C ASP A 102 8.41 -10.66 -4.58
N ASN A 103 7.21 -11.21 -4.65
CA ASN A 103 6.70 -12.18 -3.68
C ASN A 103 6.26 -13.52 -4.28
N SER A 104 6.13 -13.64 -5.61
CA SER A 104 5.58 -14.84 -6.25
C SER A 104 6.00 -14.98 -7.72
N PHE A 105 5.83 -16.16 -8.27
CA PHE A 105 5.72 -16.35 -9.71
C PHE A 105 4.25 -16.39 -10.12
N TYR A 106 3.97 -16.12 -11.40
CA TYR A 106 2.64 -16.30 -11.96
C TYR A 106 2.67 -16.70 -13.43
N LEU A 107 1.56 -17.31 -13.86
CA LEU A 107 1.28 -17.66 -15.23
C LEU A 107 -0.10 -17.13 -15.62
N ASP A 108 -0.15 -16.35 -16.68
CA ASP A 108 -1.40 -15.96 -17.32
C ASP A 108 -1.68 -16.90 -18.51
N PHE A 109 -2.94 -17.30 -18.68
CA PHE A 109 -3.37 -18.15 -19.78
C PHE A 109 -4.83 -17.91 -20.11
N ASP A 110 -5.15 -18.16 -21.38
CA ASP A 110 -6.53 -18.12 -21.88
C ASP A 110 -7.10 -19.52 -21.95
N TYR A 111 -8.23 -19.74 -21.28
CA TYR A 111 -8.95 -21.00 -21.29
C TYR A 111 -10.43 -20.74 -21.03
N GLU A 112 -11.34 -21.34 -21.84
CA GLU A 112 -12.77 -21.05 -21.79
C GLU A 112 -13.39 -21.37 -20.43
N LYS A 113 -13.01 -22.52 -19.85
CA LYS A 113 -13.54 -22.94 -18.55
C LYS A 113 -12.78 -22.27 -17.42
N ARG A 114 -13.50 -21.57 -16.54
CA ARG A 114 -12.91 -20.99 -15.34
C ARG A 114 -12.51 -22.11 -14.37
N LEU A 115 -11.22 -22.15 -14.02
CA LEU A 115 -10.69 -23.14 -13.09
C LEU A 115 -11.04 -22.78 -11.65
N SER A 116 -11.27 -23.81 -10.81
CA SER A 116 -11.62 -23.71 -9.39
C SER A 116 -10.40 -23.97 -8.49
N ASN A 117 -10.57 -23.75 -7.18
CA ASN A 117 -9.54 -24.08 -6.20
C ASN A 117 -9.24 -25.59 -6.12
N ASP A 118 -10.21 -26.44 -6.40
CA ASP A 118 -10.00 -27.90 -6.45
C ASP A 118 -9.12 -28.28 -7.64
N GLU A 119 -9.26 -27.58 -8.76
CA GLU A 119 -8.39 -27.76 -9.92
C GLU A 119 -6.96 -27.23 -9.64
N LEU A 120 -6.81 -26.19 -8.84
CA LEU A 120 -5.49 -25.71 -8.40
C LEU A 120 -4.71 -26.79 -7.64
N ILE A 121 -5.36 -27.53 -6.77
CA ILE A 121 -4.76 -28.66 -6.03
C ILE A 121 -4.29 -29.74 -7.00
N LYS A 122 -5.12 -30.13 -7.97
CA LYS A 122 -4.74 -31.12 -9.00
C LYS A 122 -3.60 -30.66 -9.88
N ILE A 123 -3.54 -29.36 -10.20
CA ILE A 123 -2.43 -28.76 -10.96
C ILE A 123 -1.14 -28.84 -10.14
N GLU A 124 -1.18 -28.51 -8.83
CA GLU A 124 -0.04 -28.62 -7.94
C GLU A 124 0.48 -30.06 -7.83
N GLU A 125 -0.41 -31.03 -7.68
CA GLU A 125 -0.06 -32.46 -7.65
C GLU A 125 0.60 -32.87 -8.97
N LYS A 126 0.06 -32.46 -10.11
CA LYS A 126 0.62 -32.74 -11.42
C LYS A 126 1.99 -32.10 -11.64
N MET A 127 2.20 -30.87 -11.14
CA MET A 127 3.53 -30.26 -11.14
C MET A 127 4.54 -31.08 -10.33
N ARG A 128 4.15 -31.62 -9.17
CA ARG A 128 5.03 -32.49 -8.35
C ARG A 128 5.43 -33.75 -9.10
N GLU A 129 4.50 -34.40 -9.81
CA GLU A 129 4.81 -35.56 -10.66
C GLU A 129 5.81 -35.23 -11.78
N ILE A 130 5.68 -34.05 -12.39
CA ILE A 130 6.55 -33.59 -13.47
C ILE A 130 7.96 -33.30 -12.94
N LEU A 131 8.06 -32.66 -11.77
CA LEU A 131 9.34 -32.29 -11.17
C LEU A 131 10.23 -33.51 -10.83
N ILE A 132 9.62 -34.65 -10.45
CA ILE A 132 10.34 -35.92 -10.17
C ILE A 132 11.10 -36.42 -11.41
N LYS A 133 10.62 -36.05 -12.62
CA LYS A 133 11.22 -36.53 -13.89
C LYS A 133 12.48 -35.78 -14.33
N ASN A 134 12.90 -34.75 -13.59
CA ASN A 134 14.07 -33.92 -13.91
C ASN A 134 14.08 -33.41 -15.35
N ILE A 135 12.99 -32.76 -15.78
CA ILE A 135 12.86 -32.28 -17.15
C ILE A 135 13.72 -31.08 -17.45
N GLU A 136 14.17 -31.00 -18.70
CA GLU A 136 14.99 -29.91 -19.23
C GLU A 136 14.12 -28.68 -19.53
N ILE A 137 14.65 -27.49 -19.24
CA ILE A 137 14.11 -26.18 -19.61
C ILE A 137 15.15 -25.52 -20.52
N LYS A 138 14.97 -25.68 -21.82
CA LYS A 138 15.95 -25.25 -22.83
C LYS A 138 15.59 -23.89 -23.38
N ARG A 139 16.54 -22.98 -23.40
CA ARG A 139 16.40 -21.70 -24.07
C ARG A 139 16.56 -21.84 -25.57
N VAL A 140 15.62 -21.25 -26.32
CA VAL A 140 15.61 -21.21 -27.78
C VAL A 140 15.57 -19.74 -28.19
N CYS A 141 16.59 -19.25 -28.88
CA CYS A 141 16.68 -17.89 -29.38
C CYS A 141 16.62 -17.87 -30.90
N GLN A 142 15.76 -17.06 -31.47
CA GLN A 142 15.42 -16.98 -32.88
C GLN A 142 15.38 -15.54 -33.35
N THR A 143 15.45 -15.28 -34.62
CA THR A 143 15.11 -13.97 -35.19
C THR A 143 13.65 -13.66 -34.91
N LYS A 144 13.27 -12.38 -35.00
CA LYS A 144 11.85 -11.97 -34.79
C LYS A 144 10.92 -12.71 -35.78
N GLU A 145 11.34 -12.84 -37.04
CA GLU A 145 10.53 -13.49 -38.09
C GLU A 145 10.37 -14.99 -37.83
N GLU A 146 11.41 -15.69 -37.42
CA GLU A 146 11.37 -17.10 -37.04
C GLU A 146 10.48 -17.29 -35.80
N SER A 147 10.63 -16.42 -34.78
CA SER A 147 9.85 -16.49 -33.57
C SER A 147 8.35 -16.26 -33.82
N LEU A 148 8.00 -15.33 -34.73
CA LEU A 148 6.60 -15.15 -35.16
C LEU A 148 6.03 -16.39 -35.88
N LYS A 149 6.84 -17.07 -36.71
CA LYS A 149 6.44 -18.34 -37.37
C LYS A 149 6.25 -19.45 -36.35
N THR A 150 7.17 -19.56 -35.39
CA THR A 150 7.14 -20.59 -34.34
C THR A 150 5.91 -20.46 -33.42
N HIS A 151 5.47 -19.25 -33.15
CA HIS A 151 4.32 -18.95 -32.26
C HIS A 151 3.02 -18.62 -33.02
N LYS A 152 2.90 -18.99 -34.32
CA LYS A 152 1.79 -18.60 -35.20
C LYS A 152 0.38 -18.90 -34.65
N ASP A 153 0.25 -19.96 -33.85
CA ASP A 153 -1.01 -20.43 -33.31
C ASP A 153 -1.36 -19.81 -31.93
N ASN A 154 -0.53 -18.89 -31.44
CA ASN A 154 -0.76 -18.21 -30.17
C ASN A 154 -0.81 -16.69 -30.34
N PRO A 155 -2.02 -16.07 -30.41
CA PRO A 155 -2.18 -14.65 -30.67
C PRO A 155 -1.52 -13.76 -29.60
N PHE A 156 -1.50 -14.16 -28.34
CA PHE A 156 -0.87 -13.42 -27.25
C PHE A 156 0.66 -13.41 -27.36
N ALA A 157 1.26 -14.55 -27.74
CA ALA A 157 2.68 -14.65 -27.99
C ALA A 157 3.07 -13.76 -29.18
N LEU A 158 2.30 -13.78 -30.28
CA LEU A 158 2.54 -12.94 -31.46
C LEU A 158 2.49 -11.45 -31.12
N GLU A 159 1.50 -11.03 -30.35
CA GLU A 159 1.35 -9.64 -29.93
C GLU A 159 2.53 -9.23 -29.03
N TYR A 160 2.89 -10.03 -28.04
CA TYR A 160 4.01 -9.77 -27.14
C TYR A 160 5.34 -9.63 -27.89
N ILE A 161 5.61 -10.53 -28.86
CA ILE A 161 6.82 -10.48 -29.72
C ILE A 161 6.85 -9.19 -30.56
N LYS A 162 5.69 -8.73 -31.04
CA LYS A 162 5.59 -7.49 -31.85
C LYS A 162 5.81 -6.24 -31.00
N LEU A 163 5.23 -6.17 -29.81
CA LEU A 163 5.34 -5.03 -28.90
C LEU A 163 6.76 -4.83 -28.37
N ASN A 164 7.48 -5.92 -28.08
CA ASN A 164 8.86 -5.85 -27.61
C ASN A 164 9.84 -5.60 -28.79
N ASN A 165 9.91 -4.35 -29.20
CA ASN A 165 10.70 -3.89 -30.35
C ASN A 165 12.21 -3.76 -30.06
N VAL A 166 12.77 -4.53 -29.14
CA VAL A 166 14.21 -4.56 -28.87
C VAL A 166 14.89 -5.24 -30.07
N ASN A 167 15.83 -4.53 -30.69
CA ASN A 167 16.70 -5.09 -31.74
C ASN A 167 17.44 -6.29 -31.18
N GLY A 168 17.33 -7.47 -31.81
CA GLY A 168 18.05 -8.70 -31.44
C GLY A 168 17.18 -9.95 -31.48
N LEU A 169 17.78 -11.05 -31.00
CA LEU A 169 17.14 -12.35 -30.95
C LEU A 169 15.97 -12.36 -29.94
N LYS A 170 14.86 -12.98 -30.33
CA LYS A 170 13.73 -13.29 -29.46
C LYS A 170 13.91 -14.66 -28.85
N CYS A 171 13.80 -14.76 -27.54
CA CYS A 171 13.98 -16.02 -26.84
C CYS A 171 12.67 -16.59 -26.32
N SER A 172 12.60 -17.90 -26.32
CA SER A 172 11.54 -18.71 -25.71
C SER A 172 12.16 -19.82 -24.89
N TYR A 173 11.40 -20.44 -24.00
CA TYR A 173 11.81 -21.64 -23.28
C TYR A 173 11.02 -22.85 -23.81
N LEU A 174 11.73 -23.88 -24.23
CA LEU A 174 11.17 -25.17 -24.58
C LEU A 174 11.28 -26.08 -23.36
N VAL A 175 10.15 -26.43 -22.80
CA VAL A 175 10.04 -27.27 -21.59
C VAL A 175 9.69 -28.70 -22.00
N ASP A 176 10.50 -29.68 -21.55
CA ASP A 176 10.36 -31.11 -21.85
C ASP A 176 10.25 -31.41 -23.36
N ASN A 177 10.92 -30.64 -24.21
CA ASN A 177 10.80 -30.70 -25.65
C ASN A 177 9.37 -30.67 -26.21
N LYS A 178 8.38 -30.16 -25.43
CA LYS A 178 6.95 -30.19 -25.79
C LYS A 178 6.27 -28.84 -25.72
N THR A 179 6.56 -28.07 -24.68
CA THR A 179 5.86 -26.79 -24.44
C THR A 179 6.78 -25.62 -24.66
N LEU A 180 6.44 -24.75 -25.60
CA LEU A 180 7.17 -23.54 -25.91
C LEU A 180 6.49 -22.34 -25.30
N VAL A 181 7.23 -21.54 -24.50
CA VAL A 181 6.75 -20.35 -23.81
C VAL A 181 7.66 -19.17 -24.15
N VAL A 182 7.09 -18.03 -24.54
CA VAL A 182 7.87 -16.81 -24.81
C VAL A 182 8.57 -16.34 -23.53
N ALA A 183 9.86 -16.04 -23.63
CA ALA A 183 10.66 -15.64 -22.49
C ALA A 183 10.42 -14.16 -22.14
N SER A 184 10.08 -13.89 -20.87
CA SER A 184 10.06 -12.55 -20.27
C SER A 184 11.15 -12.38 -19.19
N GLY A 185 11.87 -13.46 -18.86
CA GLY A 185 12.90 -13.51 -17.83
C GLY A 185 13.94 -14.60 -18.10
N VAL A 186 14.72 -14.92 -17.08
CA VAL A 186 15.73 -16.01 -17.11
C VAL A 186 15.26 -17.14 -16.19
N ALA A 187 15.20 -18.36 -16.74
CA ALA A 187 14.82 -19.57 -16.02
C ALA A 187 16.05 -20.42 -15.66
N ILE A 188 15.88 -21.31 -14.69
CA ILE A 188 16.77 -22.44 -14.46
C ILE A 188 16.74 -23.40 -15.66
N ASN A 189 17.81 -24.15 -15.87
CA ASN A 189 17.90 -25.03 -17.02
C ASN A 189 17.30 -26.44 -16.81
N ASN A 190 17.06 -26.80 -15.55
CA ASN A 190 16.54 -28.11 -15.19
C ASN A 190 15.63 -28.02 -14.00
N SER A 191 14.54 -28.77 -14.01
CA SER A 191 13.54 -28.78 -12.94
C SER A 191 14.02 -29.37 -11.61
N SER A 192 15.17 -30.08 -11.59
CA SER A 192 15.74 -30.67 -10.36
C SER A 192 16.07 -29.66 -9.26
N SER A 193 16.25 -28.40 -9.62
CA SER A 193 16.47 -27.30 -8.68
C SER A 193 15.20 -26.89 -7.95
N ILE A 194 14.01 -27.20 -8.46
CA ILE A 194 12.72 -26.87 -7.86
C ILE A 194 12.34 -27.97 -6.87
N LYS A 195 12.61 -27.74 -5.58
CA LYS A 195 12.31 -28.72 -4.53
C LYS A 195 11.06 -28.38 -3.73
N TYR A 196 10.88 -27.13 -3.40
CA TYR A 196 9.82 -26.67 -2.52
C TYR A 196 9.05 -25.56 -3.19
N PHE A 197 7.77 -25.78 -3.46
CA PHE A 197 6.86 -24.79 -4.05
C PHE A 197 5.44 -24.98 -3.51
N LYS A 198 4.64 -23.93 -3.65
CA LYS A 198 3.20 -23.93 -3.36
C LYS A 198 2.47 -23.06 -4.38
N LEU A 199 1.37 -23.56 -4.94
CA LEU A 199 0.42 -22.73 -5.67
C LEU A 199 -0.47 -21.99 -4.68
N LEU A 200 -0.71 -20.70 -4.93
CA LEU A 200 -1.37 -19.81 -3.97
C LEU A 200 -2.82 -19.50 -4.32
N SER A 201 -3.10 -19.21 -5.60
CA SER A 201 -4.43 -18.77 -6.01
C SER A 201 -4.65 -18.87 -7.52
N ILE A 202 -5.94 -18.90 -7.91
CA ILE A 202 -6.40 -18.64 -9.27
C ILE A 202 -7.21 -17.34 -9.25
N THR A 203 -6.86 -16.39 -10.08
CA THR A 203 -7.51 -15.07 -10.18
C THR A 203 -7.74 -14.69 -11.63
N GLY A 204 -8.56 -13.67 -11.89
CA GLY A 204 -8.63 -13.01 -13.19
C GLY A 204 -7.50 -12.01 -13.35
N ALA A 205 -6.99 -11.85 -14.57
CA ALA A 205 -6.05 -10.81 -14.95
C ALA A 205 -6.39 -10.29 -16.36
N TYR A 206 -6.14 -9.02 -16.63
CA TYR A 206 -6.30 -8.50 -17.97
C TYR A 206 -4.99 -8.61 -18.76
N TRP A 207 -5.08 -8.96 -20.03
CA TRP A 207 -3.92 -9.03 -20.91
C TRP A 207 -3.13 -7.73 -20.90
N LEU A 208 -1.83 -7.80 -20.65
CA LEU A 208 -0.92 -6.66 -20.48
C LEU A 208 -1.34 -5.63 -19.41
N GLY A 209 -2.18 -6.03 -18.46
CA GLY A 209 -2.65 -5.15 -17.38
C GLY A 209 -3.67 -4.09 -17.79
N ASN A 210 -4.17 -4.12 -19.04
CA ASN A 210 -5.15 -3.17 -19.56
C ASN A 210 -6.56 -3.76 -19.46
N ASP A 211 -7.46 -3.10 -18.75
CA ASP A 211 -8.85 -3.52 -18.54
C ASP A 211 -9.73 -3.54 -19.80
N LYS A 212 -9.28 -2.90 -20.89
CA LYS A 212 -9.89 -2.97 -22.21
C LYS A 212 -9.54 -4.23 -22.99
N ASN A 213 -8.50 -4.96 -22.54
CA ASN A 213 -8.04 -6.19 -23.18
C ASN A 213 -8.78 -7.43 -22.64
N LYS A 214 -8.57 -8.57 -23.28
CA LYS A 214 -9.19 -9.84 -22.88
C LYS A 214 -8.83 -10.19 -21.43
N GLN A 215 -9.84 -10.65 -20.67
CA GLN A 215 -9.64 -11.20 -19.34
C GLN A 215 -9.10 -12.63 -19.44
N LEU A 216 -8.01 -12.90 -18.76
CA LEU A 216 -7.29 -14.17 -18.66
C LEU A 216 -7.45 -14.76 -17.27
N GLN A 217 -7.01 -16.00 -17.10
CA GLN A 217 -6.85 -16.62 -15.80
C GLN A 217 -5.38 -16.56 -15.39
N ARG A 218 -5.12 -16.20 -14.15
CA ARG A 218 -3.79 -16.12 -13.54
C ARG A 218 -3.68 -17.12 -12.42
N ILE A 219 -2.71 -18.03 -12.51
CA ILE A 219 -2.29 -18.86 -11.39
C ILE A 219 -1.01 -18.27 -10.82
N SER A 220 -0.98 -18.02 -9.51
CA SER A 220 0.20 -17.59 -8.79
C SER A 220 0.71 -18.67 -7.84
N GLY A 221 2.02 -18.65 -7.60
CA GLY A 221 2.68 -19.58 -6.68
C GLY A 221 4.01 -19.03 -6.18
N ILE A 222 4.62 -19.74 -5.25
CA ILE A 222 5.91 -19.41 -4.67
C ILE A 222 6.80 -20.64 -4.64
N CYS A 223 8.08 -20.43 -4.89
CA CYS A 223 9.10 -21.46 -4.84
C CYS A 223 10.33 -20.97 -4.07
N ASP A 224 10.97 -21.87 -3.31
CA ASP A 224 12.24 -21.58 -2.64
C ASP A 224 13.16 -22.82 -2.65
N TYR A 225 14.46 -22.60 -2.54
CA TYR A 225 15.48 -23.65 -2.39
C TYR A 225 15.43 -24.32 -1.02
N SER A 226 14.91 -23.62 0.00
CA SER A 226 14.79 -24.05 1.38
C SER A 226 13.34 -24.25 1.78
N LYS A 227 13.03 -25.41 2.37
CA LYS A 227 11.71 -25.69 2.92
C LYS A 227 11.34 -24.69 4.04
N VAL A 228 12.32 -24.35 4.88
CA VAL A 228 12.12 -23.41 5.98
C VAL A 228 11.73 -22.04 5.43
N LYS A 229 12.53 -21.50 4.50
CA LYS A 229 12.22 -20.19 3.86
C LYS A 229 10.86 -20.18 3.17
N LEU A 230 10.48 -21.29 2.48
CA LEU A 230 9.16 -21.38 1.88
C LEU A 230 8.04 -21.33 2.93
N VAL A 231 8.19 -22.08 4.04
CA VAL A 231 7.20 -22.08 5.12
C VAL A 231 7.11 -20.70 5.77
N ASP A 232 8.25 -20.06 6.06
CA ASP A 232 8.28 -18.71 6.61
C ASP A 232 7.56 -17.71 5.69
N LYS A 233 7.82 -17.79 4.38
CA LYS A 233 7.15 -16.92 3.40
C LYS A 233 5.65 -17.19 3.29
N LEU A 234 5.22 -18.46 3.37
CA LEU A 234 3.79 -18.81 3.40
C LEU A 234 3.11 -18.28 4.67
N ASN A 235 3.78 -18.38 5.82
CA ASN A 235 3.28 -17.80 7.08
C ASN A 235 3.17 -16.28 6.98
N GLU A 236 4.16 -15.59 6.39
CA GLU A 236 4.10 -14.15 6.13
C GLU A 236 2.90 -13.77 5.25
N LEU A 237 2.68 -14.51 4.14
CA LEU A 237 1.55 -14.28 3.24
C LEU A 237 0.20 -14.52 3.92
N GLU A 238 0.11 -15.55 4.78
CA GLU A 238 -1.09 -15.81 5.58
C GLU A 238 -1.32 -14.72 6.63
N GLU A 239 -0.25 -14.27 7.30
CA GLU A 239 -0.33 -13.15 8.23
C GLU A 239 -0.76 -11.87 7.52
N GLN A 240 -0.22 -11.57 6.33
CA GLN A 240 -0.65 -10.43 5.51
C GLN A 240 -2.15 -10.48 5.20
N LYS A 241 -2.67 -11.65 4.76
CA LYS A 241 -4.11 -11.85 4.52
C LYS A 241 -4.95 -11.67 5.79
N ASN A 242 -4.43 -12.12 6.94
CA ASN A 242 -5.12 -12.00 8.23
C ASN A 242 -5.10 -10.56 8.77
N ARG A 243 -4.15 -9.74 8.33
CA ARG A 243 -4.06 -8.31 8.67
C ARG A 243 -4.80 -7.40 7.70
N ASP A 244 -5.21 -7.89 6.54
CA ASP A 244 -5.91 -7.09 5.53
C ASP A 244 -7.14 -6.38 6.13
N HIS A 245 -7.16 -5.04 6.02
CA HIS A 245 -8.23 -4.21 6.57
C HIS A 245 -9.62 -4.57 6.03
N ARG A 246 -9.72 -5.13 4.80
CA ARG A 246 -11.00 -5.56 4.20
C ARG A 246 -11.58 -6.76 4.94
N LYS A 247 -10.72 -7.72 5.34
CA LYS A 247 -11.09 -8.87 6.16
C LYS A 247 -11.45 -8.43 7.57
N LEU A 248 -10.53 -7.71 8.22
CA LEU A 248 -10.72 -7.22 9.59
C LEU A 248 -11.92 -6.27 9.71
N GLY A 249 -12.12 -5.39 8.74
CA GLY A 249 -13.24 -4.47 8.70
C GLY A 249 -14.58 -5.18 8.67
N LYS A 250 -14.69 -6.28 7.91
CA LYS A 250 -15.89 -7.13 7.88
C LYS A 250 -16.08 -7.90 9.20
N GLU A 251 -15.03 -8.56 9.70
CA GLU A 251 -15.07 -9.38 10.93
C GLU A 251 -15.43 -8.51 12.16
N LEU A 252 -14.92 -7.29 12.23
CA LEU A 252 -15.15 -6.36 13.35
C LEU A 252 -16.33 -5.40 13.12
N SER A 253 -17.06 -5.56 12.00
CA SER A 253 -18.18 -4.70 11.62
C SER A 253 -17.84 -3.20 11.62
N ILE A 254 -16.72 -2.85 10.96
CA ILE A 254 -16.21 -1.48 10.86
C ILE A 254 -16.82 -0.76 9.65
N PHE A 255 -16.79 -1.38 8.48
CA PHE A 255 -17.32 -0.82 7.23
C PHE A 255 -17.80 -1.91 6.28
N THR A 256 -18.54 -1.48 5.27
CA THR A 256 -18.95 -2.31 4.15
C THR A 256 -19.00 -1.50 2.86
N PHE A 257 -19.05 -2.20 1.73
CA PHE A 257 -19.37 -1.66 0.41
C PHE A 257 -20.63 -2.35 -0.13
N ASN A 258 -21.44 -1.59 -0.84
CA ASN A 258 -22.63 -2.12 -1.51
C ASN A 258 -22.69 -1.55 -2.93
N ASP A 259 -22.86 -2.40 -3.93
CA ASP A 259 -22.90 -1.99 -5.33
C ASP A 259 -24.10 -1.08 -5.64
N ASP A 260 -25.23 -1.21 -4.93
CA ASP A 260 -26.37 -0.31 -5.05
C ASP A 260 -26.06 1.12 -4.60
N CYS A 261 -25.12 1.29 -3.65
CA CYS A 261 -24.64 2.61 -3.25
C CYS A 261 -23.59 3.17 -4.20
N GLY A 262 -22.94 2.30 -4.97
CA GLY A 262 -21.88 2.66 -5.92
C GLY A 262 -20.48 2.21 -5.50
N LYS A 263 -19.66 1.90 -6.51
CA LYS A 263 -18.29 1.40 -6.32
C LYS A 263 -17.38 2.47 -5.72
N GLY A 264 -16.60 2.08 -4.71
CA GLY A 264 -15.65 2.98 -4.05
C GLY A 264 -16.28 3.98 -3.09
N LEU A 265 -17.55 3.78 -2.72
CA LEU A 265 -18.27 4.58 -1.72
C LEU A 265 -18.39 3.78 -0.42
N PRO A 266 -17.53 3.99 0.57
CA PRO A 266 -17.53 3.23 1.82
C PRO A 266 -18.71 3.59 2.72
N ILE A 267 -19.31 2.58 3.34
CA ILE A 267 -20.35 2.73 4.34
C ILE A 267 -19.74 2.36 5.70
N PHE A 268 -19.57 3.33 6.59
CA PHE A 268 -19.14 3.06 7.96
C PHE A 268 -20.28 2.48 8.78
N LEU A 269 -20.03 1.32 9.38
CA LEU A 269 -20.93 0.68 10.34
C LEU A 269 -20.77 1.31 11.73
N PRO A 270 -21.66 1.02 12.70
CA PRO A 270 -21.59 1.66 14.02
C PRO A 270 -20.21 1.60 14.69
N ASN A 271 -19.52 0.46 14.65
CA ASN A 271 -18.17 0.34 15.22
C ASN A 271 -17.16 1.25 14.51
N GLY A 272 -17.23 1.31 13.18
CA GLY A 272 -16.35 2.18 12.39
C GLY A 272 -16.62 3.65 12.63
N MET A 273 -17.91 4.01 12.79
CA MET A 273 -18.27 5.39 13.07
C MET A 273 -17.80 5.85 14.46
N VAL A 274 -17.77 4.96 15.46
CA VAL A 274 -17.18 5.26 16.77
C VAL A 274 -15.68 5.56 16.63
N ILE A 275 -14.92 4.71 15.93
CA ILE A 275 -13.47 4.93 15.69
C ILE A 275 -13.26 6.29 15.00
N LYS A 276 -14.02 6.55 13.94
CA LYS A 276 -13.92 7.79 13.17
C LYS A 276 -14.19 9.02 14.05
N LYS A 277 -15.24 9.00 14.86
CA LYS A 277 -15.58 10.11 15.79
C LYS A 277 -14.49 10.35 16.84
N VAL A 278 -13.99 9.29 17.47
CA VAL A 278 -12.93 9.42 18.48
C VAL A 278 -11.65 10.00 17.87
N LEU A 279 -11.30 9.59 16.64
CA LEU A 279 -10.20 10.20 15.90
C LEU A 279 -10.47 11.68 15.58
N GLN A 280 -11.67 12.02 15.10
CA GLN A 280 -12.06 13.40 14.81
C GLN A 280 -11.94 14.31 16.03
N GLU A 281 -12.46 13.88 17.17
CA GLU A 281 -12.38 14.62 18.44
C GLU A 281 -10.93 14.82 18.89
N TYR A 282 -10.11 13.77 18.78
CA TYR A 282 -8.70 13.85 19.13
C TYR A 282 -7.95 14.83 18.22
N LEU A 283 -8.10 14.72 16.91
CA LEU A 283 -7.37 15.54 15.94
C LEU A 283 -7.80 17.02 16.01
N ARG A 284 -9.09 17.31 16.11
CA ARG A 284 -9.59 18.69 16.32
C ARG A 284 -9.02 19.31 17.57
N LYS A 285 -8.94 18.55 18.67
CA LYS A 285 -8.30 19.01 19.90
C LYS A 285 -6.82 19.32 19.68
N GLN A 286 -6.08 18.46 18.96
CA GLN A 286 -4.68 18.73 18.64
C GLN A 286 -4.54 19.98 17.77
N GLU A 287 -5.30 20.11 16.70
CA GLU A 287 -5.27 21.29 15.84
C GLU A 287 -5.58 22.58 16.58
N PHE A 288 -6.59 22.57 17.46
CA PHE A 288 -6.89 23.70 18.33
C PHE A 288 -5.69 24.09 19.22
N MET A 289 -5.03 23.11 19.85
CA MET A 289 -3.86 23.35 20.72
C MET A 289 -2.64 23.86 19.93
N TRP A 290 -2.62 23.64 18.60
CA TRP A 290 -1.57 24.13 17.69
C TRP A 290 -1.98 25.38 16.92
N ASP A 291 -2.99 26.14 17.40
CA ASP A 291 -3.49 27.42 16.89
C ASP A 291 -4.11 27.33 15.48
N TYR A 292 -4.72 26.19 15.10
CA TYR A 292 -5.51 26.11 13.88
C TYR A 292 -6.94 26.60 14.14
N GLN A 293 -7.48 27.30 13.13
CA GLN A 293 -8.86 27.75 13.09
C GLN A 293 -9.66 26.80 12.22
N GLU A 294 -10.61 26.06 12.82
CA GLU A 294 -11.46 25.14 12.05
C GLU A 294 -12.46 25.93 11.22
N VAL A 295 -12.57 25.56 9.94
CA VAL A 295 -13.51 26.12 8.98
C VAL A 295 -14.34 25.03 8.32
N ALA A 296 -15.42 25.42 7.64
CA ALA A 296 -16.24 24.52 6.86
C ALA A 296 -16.56 25.16 5.51
N THR A 297 -16.34 24.44 4.43
CA THR A 297 -16.62 24.89 3.07
C THR A 297 -17.56 23.92 2.35
N PRO A 298 -18.30 24.38 1.31
CA PRO A 298 -19.25 23.54 0.60
C PRO A 298 -18.58 22.36 -0.12
N VAL A 299 -19.27 21.22 -0.20
CA VAL A 299 -18.83 20.04 -0.98
C VAL A 299 -18.96 20.24 -2.49
N LEU A 300 -19.70 21.26 -2.91
CA LEU A 300 -19.86 21.69 -4.31
C LEU A 300 -19.07 22.96 -4.53
N GLY A 301 -18.47 23.09 -5.70
CA GLY A 301 -17.82 24.31 -6.15
C GLY A 301 -18.13 24.58 -7.63
N SER A 302 -18.05 25.83 -8.05
CA SER A 302 -18.22 26.15 -9.47
C SER A 302 -17.06 25.60 -10.29
N VAL A 303 -17.31 25.17 -11.52
CA VAL A 303 -16.24 24.74 -12.44
C VAL A 303 -15.22 25.86 -12.66
N GLU A 304 -15.66 27.12 -12.65
CA GLU A 304 -14.78 28.29 -12.80
C GLU A 304 -13.78 28.44 -11.65
N LEU A 305 -14.16 28.06 -10.42
CA LEU A 305 -13.24 28.04 -9.26
C LEU A 305 -12.07 27.08 -9.52
N TYR A 306 -12.35 25.90 -10.09
CA TYR A 306 -11.33 24.88 -10.38
C TYR A 306 -10.54 25.18 -11.66
N LYS A 307 -11.11 25.87 -12.64
CA LYS A 307 -10.37 26.43 -13.77
C LYS A 307 -9.38 27.48 -13.30
N LYS A 308 -9.82 28.42 -12.47
CA LYS A 308 -8.96 29.47 -11.92
C LYS A 308 -7.79 28.91 -11.14
N SER A 309 -7.99 27.88 -10.34
CA SER A 309 -6.92 27.23 -9.57
C SER A 309 -5.99 26.36 -10.43
N GLY A 310 -6.39 25.96 -11.63
CA GLY A 310 -5.65 25.05 -12.52
C GLY A 310 -5.96 23.56 -12.29
N HIS A 311 -6.78 23.23 -11.28
CA HIS A 311 -7.16 21.84 -11.05
C HIS A 311 -7.98 21.25 -12.21
N TRP A 312 -8.74 22.07 -12.93
CA TRP A 312 -9.51 21.64 -14.08
C TRP A 312 -8.63 21.09 -15.20
N ASP A 313 -7.46 21.68 -15.41
CA ASP A 313 -6.56 21.29 -16.49
C ASP A 313 -5.69 20.07 -16.11
N HIS A 314 -5.24 19.99 -14.86
CA HIS A 314 -4.29 18.97 -14.40
C HIS A 314 -4.94 17.79 -13.68
N TYR A 315 -6.22 17.87 -13.28
CA TYR A 315 -6.87 16.87 -12.41
C TYR A 315 -8.27 16.45 -12.88
N ARG A 316 -8.69 16.87 -14.07
CA ARG A 316 -10.04 16.68 -14.59
C ARG A 316 -10.46 15.21 -14.67
N GLU A 317 -9.56 14.32 -15.02
CA GLU A 317 -9.84 12.88 -15.15
C GLU A 317 -10.29 12.26 -13.85
N ASN A 318 -9.82 12.81 -12.71
CA ASN A 318 -10.17 12.39 -11.38
C ASN A 318 -11.33 13.20 -10.76
N MET A 319 -11.97 14.05 -11.51
CA MET A 319 -13.15 14.82 -11.07
C MET A 319 -14.44 14.16 -11.56
N PHE A 320 -15.48 14.20 -10.72
CA PHE A 320 -16.82 13.81 -11.16
C PHE A 320 -17.33 14.78 -12.25
N THR A 321 -18.19 14.27 -13.13
CA THR A 321 -18.83 15.09 -14.18
C THR A 321 -19.61 16.24 -13.54
N PRO A 322 -19.46 17.49 -14.02
CA PRO A 322 -20.20 18.62 -13.49
C PRO A 322 -21.71 18.46 -13.61
N ILE A 323 -22.41 18.91 -12.60
CA ILE A 323 -23.86 19.03 -12.56
C ILE A 323 -24.19 20.37 -13.22
N LYS A 324 -24.88 20.35 -14.36
CA LYS A 324 -25.34 21.55 -15.04
C LYS A 324 -26.80 21.81 -14.72
N LYS A 325 -27.08 23.01 -14.23
CA LYS A 325 -28.45 23.50 -14.01
C LYS A 325 -28.52 24.97 -14.42
N GLU A 326 -29.42 25.31 -15.34
CA GLU A 326 -29.50 26.64 -15.94
C GLU A 326 -28.14 27.05 -16.55
N GLU A 327 -27.60 28.21 -16.18
CA GLU A 327 -26.28 28.69 -16.58
C GLU A 327 -25.12 28.21 -15.67
N GLU A 328 -25.45 27.58 -14.56
CA GLU A 328 -24.48 27.19 -13.57
C GLU A 328 -23.95 25.78 -13.78
N GLN A 329 -22.63 25.60 -13.59
CA GLN A 329 -21.97 24.29 -13.58
C GLN A 329 -21.25 24.09 -12.25
N LEU A 330 -21.72 23.14 -11.46
CA LEU A 330 -21.17 22.76 -10.15
C LEU A 330 -20.52 21.38 -10.25
N VAL A 331 -19.45 21.18 -9.49
CA VAL A 331 -18.74 19.89 -9.41
C VAL A 331 -18.51 19.53 -7.95
N LEU A 332 -18.54 18.22 -7.65
CA LEU A 332 -18.10 17.72 -6.36
C LEU A 332 -16.61 18.02 -6.16
N ARG A 333 -16.25 18.62 -5.05
CA ARG A 333 -14.88 19.06 -4.79
C ARG A 333 -13.90 17.91 -4.69
N PRO A 334 -12.80 17.90 -5.46
CA PRO A 334 -11.71 16.94 -5.30
C PRO A 334 -10.69 17.38 -4.23
N MET A 335 -10.66 18.67 -3.88
CA MET A 335 -9.74 19.35 -2.98
C MET A 335 -10.39 20.57 -2.33
N THR A 336 -9.87 21.02 -1.19
CA THR A 336 -10.37 22.17 -0.42
C THR A 336 -9.62 23.47 -0.70
N CYS A 337 -8.38 23.41 -1.22
CA CYS A 337 -7.50 24.56 -1.40
C CYS A 337 -8.14 25.75 -2.13
N PRO A 338 -8.93 25.60 -3.22
CA PRO A 338 -9.58 26.76 -3.85
C PRO A 338 -10.59 27.46 -2.94
N HIS A 339 -11.30 26.69 -2.11
CA HIS A 339 -12.27 27.25 -1.15
C HIS A 339 -11.56 28.01 -0.02
N HIS A 340 -10.45 27.47 0.53
CA HIS A 340 -9.67 28.16 1.57
C HIS A 340 -9.03 29.45 1.04
N CYS A 341 -8.67 29.50 -0.25
CA CYS A 341 -8.27 30.76 -0.91
C CYS A 341 -9.39 31.80 -0.88
N MET A 342 -10.66 31.38 -1.03
CA MET A 342 -11.80 32.30 -0.92
C MET A 342 -12.03 32.78 0.51
N ILE A 343 -11.80 31.94 1.52
CA ILE A 343 -11.81 32.36 2.93
C ILE A 343 -10.73 33.40 3.17
N TYR A 344 -9.49 33.15 2.73
CA TYR A 344 -8.42 34.13 2.86
C TYR A 344 -8.81 35.47 2.24
N LYS A 345 -9.38 35.46 1.03
CA LYS A 345 -9.75 36.64 0.25
C LYS A 345 -10.96 37.39 0.81
N SER A 346 -11.72 36.81 1.71
CA SER A 346 -12.93 37.44 2.27
C SER A 346 -12.64 38.66 3.16
N ALA A 347 -11.38 38.90 3.55
CA ALA A 347 -10.95 40.06 4.32
C ALA A 347 -9.60 40.58 3.85
N LEU A 348 -9.36 41.87 4.03
CA LEU A 348 -8.03 42.48 3.85
C LEU A 348 -7.09 41.92 4.90
N ARG A 349 -5.85 41.65 4.51
CA ARG A 349 -4.83 41.04 5.37
C ARG A 349 -3.58 41.94 5.44
N SER A 350 -3.01 42.00 6.62
CA SER A 350 -1.69 42.60 6.85
C SER A 350 -0.66 41.53 7.26
N TYR A 351 0.59 41.89 7.26
CA TYR A 351 1.67 41.00 7.72
C TYR A 351 1.48 40.54 9.19
N LYS A 352 0.71 41.27 10.01
CA LYS A 352 0.40 40.93 11.41
C LYS A 352 -0.64 39.80 11.52
N ASP A 353 -1.44 39.59 10.48
CA ASP A 353 -2.47 38.54 10.43
C ASP A 353 -1.89 37.18 10.02
N LEU A 354 -0.60 37.12 9.67
CA LEU A 354 0.10 35.92 9.24
C LEU A 354 1.08 35.41 10.30
N PRO A 355 1.15 34.10 10.54
CA PRO A 355 0.52 33.01 9.78
C PRO A 355 -0.98 32.83 10.10
N LEU A 356 -1.81 32.66 9.07
CA LEU A 356 -3.22 32.28 9.19
C LEU A 356 -3.34 30.77 8.94
N ARG A 357 -3.71 29.99 9.97
CA ARG A 357 -3.80 28.53 9.93
C ARG A 357 -5.25 28.09 9.88
N LEU A 358 -5.72 27.65 8.71
CA LEU A 358 -7.08 27.11 8.52
C LEU A 358 -7.01 25.60 8.48
N SER A 359 -7.92 24.90 9.20
CA SER A 359 -8.09 23.46 9.12
C SER A 359 -9.52 23.09 8.77
N GLU A 360 -9.70 22.01 8.03
CA GLU A 360 -11.01 21.46 7.69
C GLU A 360 -10.94 19.93 7.62
N HIS A 361 -11.84 19.26 8.35
CA HIS A 361 -12.08 17.83 8.15
C HIS A 361 -13.08 17.69 7.01
N ALA A 362 -12.51 17.61 5.81
CA ALA A 362 -13.22 17.92 4.57
C ALA A 362 -13.68 16.67 3.81
N LEU A 363 -14.97 16.58 3.52
CA LEU A 363 -15.46 15.55 2.62
C LEU A 363 -15.10 15.87 1.18
N LEU A 364 -14.38 14.95 0.52
CA LEU A 364 -13.89 15.06 -0.85
C LEU A 364 -14.38 13.93 -1.72
N TYR A 365 -14.40 14.17 -3.03
CA TYR A 365 -14.84 13.21 -4.03
C TYR A 365 -13.86 13.14 -5.19
N ARG A 366 -13.33 11.93 -5.47
CA ARG A 366 -12.40 11.70 -6.58
C ARG A 366 -12.88 10.52 -7.40
N TYR A 367 -13.01 10.70 -8.70
CA TYR A 367 -13.42 9.63 -9.61
C TYR A 367 -12.24 8.72 -9.91
N GLU A 368 -11.90 7.89 -8.94
CA GLU A 368 -10.86 6.87 -9.11
C GLU A 368 -11.33 5.79 -10.08
N ALA A 369 -10.42 5.31 -10.94
CA ALA A 369 -10.69 4.19 -11.85
C ALA A 369 -11.09 2.93 -11.08
N SER A 370 -12.05 2.15 -11.60
CA SER A 370 -12.59 0.98 -10.89
C SER A 370 -11.51 -0.05 -10.52
N GLY A 371 -10.48 -0.21 -11.36
CA GLY A 371 -9.35 -1.11 -11.09
C GLY A 371 -8.38 -0.63 -10.03
N ALA A 372 -8.42 0.66 -9.65
CA ALA A 372 -7.57 1.25 -8.62
C ALA A 372 -8.21 1.22 -7.23
N LEU A 373 -9.50 0.89 -7.12
CA LEU A 373 -10.22 0.88 -5.85
C LEU A 373 -9.75 -0.28 -4.97
N THR A 374 -9.37 0.02 -3.71
CA THR A 374 -8.81 -0.97 -2.78
C THR A 374 -9.32 -0.73 -1.38
N GLY A 375 -10.46 -1.36 -1.02
CA GLY A 375 -11.07 -1.21 0.31
C GLY A 375 -11.17 0.26 0.75
N LEU A 376 -10.74 0.56 1.97
CA LEU A 376 -10.66 1.94 2.48
C LEU A 376 -9.36 2.67 2.06
N GLU A 377 -8.38 1.98 1.51
CA GLU A 377 -7.09 2.56 1.09
C GLU A 377 -7.26 3.54 -0.07
N ARG A 378 -8.12 3.19 -1.05
CA ARG A 378 -8.44 4.04 -2.20
C ARG A 378 -9.92 3.99 -2.52
N VAL A 379 -10.59 5.10 -2.27
CA VAL A 379 -12.05 5.28 -2.35
C VAL A 379 -12.43 6.48 -3.20
N ARG A 380 -13.70 6.60 -3.58
CA ARG A 380 -14.24 7.75 -4.35
C ARG A 380 -14.84 8.84 -3.48
N SER A 381 -15.24 8.53 -2.27
CA SER A 381 -15.72 9.47 -1.24
C SER A 381 -14.88 9.29 0.00
N MET A 382 -14.27 10.37 0.50
CA MET A 382 -13.33 10.34 1.62
C MET A 382 -13.40 11.64 2.43
N GLU A 383 -13.06 11.56 3.71
CA GLU A 383 -12.89 12.73 4.57
C GLU A 383 -11.41 12.96 4.86
N LEU A 384 -10.88 14.09 4.40
CA LEU A 384 -9.47 14.48 4.49
C LEU A 384 -9.25 15.41 5.68
N THR A 385 -8.19 15.18 6.45
CA THR A 385 -7.72 16.11 7.50
C THR A 385 -6.82 17.17 6.86
N ASP A 386 -7.43 18.15 6.23
CA ASP A 386 -6.74 19.14 5.40
C ASP A 386 -6.54 20.46 6.12
N SER A 387 -5.45 21.13 5.82
CA SER A 387 -5.20 22.48 6.29
C SER A 387 -4.38 23.30 5.31
N HIS A 388 -4.63 24.62 5.30
CA HIS A 388 -3.95 25.59 4.50
C HIS A 388 -3.45 26.72 5.39
N ILE A 389 -2.15 26.85 5.50
CA ILE A 389 -1.51 27.88 6.32
C ILE A 389 -0.98 28.95 5.37
N PHE A 390 -1.54 30.15 5.46
CA PHE A 390 -1.07 31.30 4.68
C PHE A 390 0.02 32.00 5.48
N VAL A 391 1.20 32.12 4.86
CA VAL A 391 2.41 32.57 5.54
C VAL A 391 3.16 33.62 4.72
N ARG A 392 3.95 34.45 5.37
CA ARG A 392 5.00 35.20 4.72
C ARG A 392 6.17 34.26 4.36
N PHE A 393 6.97 34.65 3.39
CA PHE A 393 8.10 33.84 2.93
C PHE A 393 9.07 33.47 4.08
N ASP A 394 9.35 34.41 4.96
CA ASP A 394 10.26 34.26 6.14
C ASP A 394 9.69 33.28 7.19
N GLN A 395 8.36 33.05 7.20
CA GLN A 395 7.70 32.14 8.14
C GLN A 395 7.65 30.68 7.66
N MET A 396 7.95 30.40 6.39
CA MET A 396 7.77 29.08 5.77
C MET A 396 8.49 27.97 6.54
N LYS A 397 9.75 28.15 6.88
CA LYS A 397 10.54 27.14 7.60
C LYS A 397 9.98 26.88 9.00
N THR A 398 9.56 27.91 9.70
CA THR A 398 8.98 27.80 11.04
C THR A 398 7.67 27.02 10.99
N GLU A 399 6.80 27.34 10.03
CA GLU A 399 5.51 26.65 9.89
C GLU A 399 5.68 25.20 9.40
N PHE A 400 6.66 24.91 8.55
CA PHE A 400 6.99 23.53 8.20
C PHE A 400 7.39 22.73 9.45
N LYS A 401 8.29 23.26 10.29
CA LYS A 401 8.69 22.60 11.54
C LYS A 401 7.50 22.32 12.46
N ARG A 402 6.61 23.31 12.61
CA ARG A 402 5.37 23.15 13.40
C ARG A 402 4.46 22.07 12.82
N CYS A 403 4.25 22.05 11.50
CA CYS A 403 3.44 21.01 10.83
C CYS A 403 4.04 19.63 11.05
N TYR A 404 5.36 19.48 10.89
CA TYR A 404 6.03 18.19 11.09
C TYR A 404 5.95 17.73 12.56
N GLN A 405 6.15 18.63 13.52
CA GLN A 405 6.04 18.30 14.95
C GLN A 405 4.63 17.81 15.32
N LEU A 406 3.59 18.49 14.82
CA LEU A 406 2.21 18.06 15.03
C LEU A 406 1.95 16.68 14.41
N ILE A 407 2.41 16.42 13.17
CA ILE A 407 2.31 15.12 12.51
C ILE A 407 3.02 14.05 13.35
N ALA A 408 4.25 14.30 13.76
CA ALA A 408 5.05 13.35 14.54
C ALA A 408 4.41 13.02 15.90
N GLU A 409 3.84 14.01 16.61
CA GLU A 409 3.12 13.83 17.88
C GLU A 409 1.88 12.98 17.69
N VAL A 410 1.07 13.26 16.66
CA VAL A 410 -0.14 12.51 16.36
C VAL A 410 0.16 11.07 15.98
N LEU A 411 1.11 10.83 15.08
CA LEU A 411 1.49 9.49 14.65
C LEU A 411 2.10 8.68 15.79
N LYS A 412 2.90 9.31 16.65
CA LYS A 412 3.44 8.68 17.86
C LYS A 412 2.33 8.27 18.83
N THR A 413 1.36 9.14 19.09
CA THR A 413 0.20 8.83 19.98
C THR A 413 -0.63 7.67 19.43
N LEU A 414 -0.77 7.57 18.12
CA LEU A 414 -1.50 6.50 17.45
C LEU A 414 -0.64 5.26 17.19
N ASN A 415 0.63 5.28 17.64
CA ASN A 415 1.60 4.19 17.48
C ASN A 415 1.76 3.73 16.02
N ILE A 416 1.78 4.69 15.08
CA ILE A 416 1.96 4.41 13.66
C ILE A 416 3.44 4.21 13.34
N LYS A 417 3.76 3.05 12.78
CA LYS A 417 5.09 2.74 12.28
C LYS A 417 5.30 3.37 10.91
N ILE A 418 6.25 4.30 10.83
CA ILE A 418 6.67 4.96 9.59
C ILE A 418 7.72 4.08 8.91
N ASP A 419 7.62 3.86 7.60
CA ASP A 419 8.64 3.15 6.83
C ASP A 419 9.75 4.08 6.38
N TYR A 420 9.41 5.21 5.78
CA TYR A 420 10.37 6.25 5.40
C TYR A 420 9.68 7.59 5.14
N LEU A 421 10.51 8.64 5.07
CA LEU A 421 10.11 9.98 4.67
C LEU A 421 10.57 10.21 3.23
N SER A 422 9.79 10.93 2.43
CA SER A 422 10.15 11.29 1.07
C SER A 422 10.05 12.79 0.80
N LEU A 423 10.99 13.30 0.01
CA LEU A 423 10.98 14.66 -0.52
C LEU A 423 10.78 14.59 -2.03
N SER A 424 9.57 14.92 -2.46
CA SER A 424 9.19 14.91 -3.87
C SER A 424 9.53 16.25 -4.51
N LEU A 425 10.39 16.18 -5.52
CA LEU A 425 10.94 17.29 -6.26
C LEU A 425 10.42 17.30 -7.69
N ARG A 426 10.46 18.45 -8.38
CA ARG A 426 10.12 18.50 -9.79
C ARG A 426 11.17 17.77 -10.63
N ASP A 427 10.76 17.32 -11.82
CA ASP A 427 11.68 17.04 -12.94
C ASP A 427 11.81 18.32 -13.78
N PRO A 428 12.99 18.97 -13.81
CA PRO A 428 13.17 20.20 -14.58
C PRO A 428 12.97 20.03 -16.11
N ALA A 429 13.01 18.79 -16.60
CA ALA A 429 12.81 18.47 -18.00
C ALA A 429 11.31 18.44 -18.38
N ASP A 430 10.41 18.16 -17.42
CA ASP A 430 8.97 18.10 -17.63
C ASP A 430 8.31 19.47 -17.42
N LYS A 431 8.28 20.27 -18.48
CA LYS A 431 7.68 21.62 -18.45
C LYS A 431 6.15 21.63 -18.61
N GLU A 432 5.54 20.51 -18.96
CA GLU A 432 4.08 20.41 -19.12
C GLU A 432 3.40 20.16 -17.76
N LYS A 433 4.02 19.35 -16.91
CA LYS A 433 3.49 19.01 -15.58
C LYS A 433 3.63 20.15 -14.57
N TYR A 434 4.74 20.87 -14.61
CA TYR A 434 5.11 21.82 -13.55
C TYR A 434 4.95 23.27 -13.96
N PHE A 435 4.53 24.10 -13.00
CA PHE A 435 4.46 25.54 -13.19
C PHE A 435 5.82 26.13 -13.61
N ASN A 436 5.83 26.94 -14.66
CA ASN A 436 7.05 27.48 -15.26
C ASN A 436 7.59 28.73 -14.49
N ASP A 437 8.26 28.51 -13.36
CA ASP A 437 8.95 29.52 -12.57
C ASP A 437 10.16 28.88 -11.85
N ASP A 438 11.27 28.76 -12.57
CA ASP A 438 12.48 28.09 -12.04
C ASP A 438 13.03 28.73 -10.78
N LYS A 439 12.91 30.07 -10.64
CA LYS A 439 13.37 30.78 -9.45
C LYS A 439 12.56 30.36 -8.21
N MET A 440 11.25 30.31 -8.35
CA MET A 440 10.33 29.87 -7.29
C MET A 440 10.61 28.43 -6.88
N TRP A 441 10.72 27.52 -7.85
CA TRP A 441 11.02 26.12 -7.58
C TRP A 441 12.31 25.93 -6.82
N ASN A 442 13.39 26.58 -7.28
CA ASN A 442 14.69 26.48 -6.61
C ASN A 442 14.63 27.01 -5.16
N GLN A 443 13.93 28.12 -4.93
CA GLN A 443 13.74 28.66 -3.58
C GLN A 443 12.95 27.70 -2.68
N ALA A 444 11.85 27.13 -3.19
CA ALA A 444 11.00 26.21 -2.44
C ALA A 444 11.71 24.89 -2.09
N GLU A 445 12.37 24.28 -3.09
CA GLU A 445 13.11 23.03 -2.89
C GLU A 445 14.31 23.23 -1.95
N THR A 446 15.03 24.36 -2.06
CA THR A 446 16.14 24.69 -1.16
C THR A 446 15.61 24.88 0.27
N ALA A 447 14.54 25.65 0.45
CA ALA A 447 13.95 25.88 1.77
C ALA A 447 13.52 24.58 2.45
N LEU A 448 12.93 23.62 1.69
CA LEU A 448 12.55 22.30 2.23
C LEU A 448 13.78 21.48 2.63
N ARG A 449 14.82 21.42 1.78
CA ARG A 449 16.07 20.68 2.10
C ARG A 449 16.70 21.22 3.37
N GLU A 450 16.87 22.54 3.46
CA GLU A 450 17.46 23.20 4.63
C GLU A 450 16.71 22.89 5.92
N VAL A 451 15.37 22.87 5.89
CA VAL A 451 14.57 22.53 7.07
C VAL A 451 14.71 21.06 7.46
N LEU A 452 14.73 20.15 6.47
CA LEU A 452 14.91 18.72 6.74
C LEU A 452 16.30 18.44 7.32
N ASP A 453 17.33 19.10 6.80
CA ASP A 453 18.69 19.00 7.31
C ASP A 453 18.81 19.58 8.74
N GLU A 454 18.18 20.73 9.01
CA GLU A 454 18.12 21.32 10.37
C GLU A 454 17.40 20.42 11.38
N LEU A 455 16.39 19.67 10.93
CA LEU A 455 15.64 18.67 11.74
C LEU A 455 16.35 17.33 11.81
N GLN A 456 17.46 17.14 11.09
CA GLN A 456 18.23 15.89 11.00
C GLN A 456 17.37 14.69 10.56
N LEU A 457 16.45 14.91 9.60
CA LEU A 457 15.55 13.90 9.08
C LEU A 457 16.17 13.19 7.89
N GLU A 458 16.24 11.87 7.95
CA GLU A 458 16.59 11.04 6.80
C GLU A 458 15.39 10.95 5.86
N TYR A 459 15.59 11.26 4.57
CA TYR A 459 14.52 11.21 3.55
C TYR A 459 15.04 10.69 2.22
N LYS A 460 14.12 10.13 1.42
CA LYS A 460 14.37 9.72 0.04
C LYS A 460 13.97 10.83 -0.92
N PRO A 461 14.88 11.35 -1.76
CA PRO A 461 14.50 12.28 -2.82
C PRO A 461 13.78 11.54 -3.94
N MET A 462 12.60 12.06 -4.36
CA MET A 462 11.75 11.50 -5.40
C MET A 462 11.58 12.53 -6.52
N ILE A 463 12.42 12.42 -7.55
CA ILE A 463 12.39 13.36 -8.69
C ILE A 463 11.20 13.03 -9.59
N GLY A 464 10.47 14.06 -10.02
CA GLY A 464 9.27 13.89 -10.85
C GLY A 464 7.96 13.69 -10.09
N GLU A 465 8.01 13.55 -8.74
CA GLU A 465 6.84 13.25 -7.92
C GLU A 465 6.23 14.47 -7.20
N ALA A 466 6.76 15.67 -7.42
CA ALA A 466 6.21 16.91 -6.88
C ALA A 466 4.80 17.19 -7.40
N ALA A 467 4.02 17.98 -6.65
CA ALA A 467 2.77 18.55 -7.14
C ALA A 467 3.05 19.59 -8.24
N PHE A 468 2.09 19.86 -9.12
CA PHE A 468 2.28 20.83 -10.22
C PHE A 468 2.56 22.26 -9.70
N TYR A 469 2.18 22.56 -8.48
CA TYR A 469 2.27 23.87 -7.83
C TYR A 469 3.45 24.02 -6.84
N GLY A 470 4.15 22.93 -6.49
CA GLY A 470 5.28 23.00 -5.57
C GLY A 470 5.79 21.66 -5.07
N PRO A 471 6.95 21.66 -4.39
CA PRO A 471 7.54 20.46 -3.81
C PRO A 471 6.75 19.98 -2.59
N LYS A 472 6.87 18.69 -2.27
CA LYS A 472 6.17 18.10 -1.14
C LYS A 472 7.04 17.15 -0.32
N PHE A 473 6.77 17.14 0.96
CA PHE A 473 7.30 16.18 1.92
C PHE A 473 6.19 15.24 2.34
N ASP A 474 6.44 13.93 2.27
CA ASP A 474 5.44 12.91 2.56
C ASP A 474 5.96 11.90 3.58
N VAL A 475 5.05 11.45 4.46
CA VAL A 475 5.26 10.33 5.38
C VAL A 475 4.72 9.06 4.74
N GLN A 476 5.61 8.09 4.49
CA GLN A 476 5.30 6.85 3.79
C GLN A 476 5.21 5.67 4.75
N ILE A 477 4.22 4.82 4.54
CA ILE A 477 4.05 3.54 5.23
C ILE A 477 3.81 2.42 4.24
N LYS A 478 4.04 1.18 4.68
CA LYS A 478 3.64 -0.03 3.94
C LYS A 478 2.35 -0.62 4.51
N THR A 479 1.41 -0.91 3.63
CA THR A 479 0.19 -1.65 3.97
C THR A 479 0.51 -3.13 4.24
N ALA A 480 -0.48 -3.87 4.76
CA ALA A 480 -0.35 -5.32 4.96
C ALA A 480 -0.04 -6.09 3.66
N LEU A 481 -0.51 -5.57 2.52
CA LEU A 481 -0.25 -6.14 1.18
C LEU A 481 1.08 -5.69 0.58
N GLY A 482 1.85 -4.85 1.28
CA GLY A 482 3.14 -4.34 0.81
C GLY A 482 3.05 -3.10 -0.07
N HIS A 483 1.85 -2.50 -0.25
CA HIS A 483 1.71 -1.25 -1.00
C HIS A 483 2.31 -0.09 -0.20
N GLU A 484 3.07 0.76 -0.86
CA GLU A 484 3.54 2.02 -0.27
C GLU A 484 2.45 3.09 -0.41
N ILE A 485 2.07 3.70 0.71
CA ILE A 485 1.05 4.75 0.74
C ILE A 485 1.47 5.94 1.58
N THR A 486 1.10 7.13 1.13
CA THR A 486 1.28 8.38 1.89
C THR A 486 0.14 8.55 2.89
N ILE A 487 0.48 8.80 4.16
CA ILE A 487 -0.51 9.07 5.22
C ILE A 487 -0.50 10.53 5.71
N SER A 488 0.62 11.22 5.62
CA SER A 488 0.72 12.64 5.97
C SER A 488 1.56 13.37 4.94
N THR A 489 1.27 14.65 4.71
CA THR A 489 1.97 15.45 3.72
C THR A 489 2.10 16.90 4.15
N ILE A 490 3.20 17.56 3.74
CA ILE A 490 3.39 19.00 3.83
C ILE A 490 3.88 19.48 2.47
N GLN A 491 3.22 20.49 1.88
CA GLN A 491 3.51 20.96 0.53
C GLN A 491 3.57 22.48 0.52
N PHE A 492 4.53 23.05 -0.21
CA PHE A 492 4.59 24.48 -0.44
C PHE A 492 3.92 24.84 -1.76
N ASP A 493 3.11 25.88 -1.76
CA ASP A 493 2.38 26.37 -2.92
C ASP A 493 2.57 27.88 -3.10
N PHE A 494 3.20 28.24 -4.19
CA PHE A 494 3.40 29.62 -4.61
C PHE A 494 2.51 30.01 -5.80
N LEU A 495 1.78 29.03 -6.37
CA LEU A 495 0.97 29.22 -7.56
C LEU A 495 -0.44 29.72 -7.24
N LEU A 496 -1.13 29.06 -6.32
CA LEU A 496 -2.50 29.43 -5.96
C LEU A 496 -2.62 30.86 -5.45
N PRO A 497 -1.74 31.39 -4.59
CA PRO A 497 -1.78 32.80 -4.20
C PRO A 497 -1.77 33.75 -5.37
N LYS A 498 -0.93 33.51 -6.39
CA LYS A 498 -0.86 34.30 -7.61
C LYS A 498 -2.12 34.15 -8.45
N LYS A 499 -2.59 32.93 -8.69
CA LYS A 499 -3.80 32.67 -9.49
C LYS A 499 -5.08 33.28 -8.92
N PHE A 500 -5.19 33.33 -7.60
CA PHE A 500 -6.33 33.90 -6.90
C PHE A 500 -6.15 35.38 -6.53
N ASN A 501 -5.00 35.98 -6.85
CA ASN A 501 -4.61 37.34 -6.45
C ASN A 501 -4.81 37.52 -4.94
N LEU A 502 -4.20 36.64 -4.17
CA LEU A 502 -4.17 36.74 -2.70
C LEU A 502 -3.02 37.63 -2.33
N THR A 503 -3.27 38.67 -1.52
CA THR A 503 -2.25 39.61 -1.05
C THR A 503 -2.38 39.86 0.43
N TYR A 504 -1.31 40.30 1.06
CA TYR A 504 -1.28 40.96 2.35
C TYR A 504 -0.46 42.25 2.22
N ILE A 505 -0.73 43.21 3.09
CA ILE A 505 0.03 44.45 3.16
C ILE A 505 1.23 44.25 4.08
N ASP A 506 2.43 44.49 3.58
CA ASP A 506 3.68 44.42 4.34
C ASP A 506 3.93 45.66 5.22
N GLU A 507 5.05 45.71 5.93
CA GLU A 507 5.42 46.81 6.81
C GLU A 507 5.68 48.13 6.05
N ASN A 508 5.93 48.03 4.73
CA ASN A 508 6.19 49.17 3.85
C ASN A 508 4.99 49.58 2.99
N ASN A 509 3.77 49.06 3.34
CA ASN A 509 2.53 49.24 2.59
C ASN A 509 2.54 48.67 1.16
N ASN A 510 3.37 47.68 0.89
CA ASN A 510 3.34 46.96 -0.37
C ASN A 510 2.40 45.77 -0.33
N GLU A 511 1.73 45.46 -1.45
CA GLU A 511 0.95 44.24 -1.64
C GLU A 511 1.88 43.07 -2.01
N ILE A 512 1.93 42.07 -1.15
CA ILE A 512 2.76 40.88 -1.31
C ILE A 512 1.89 39.63 -1.36
N ASN A 513 2.20 38.67 -2.24
CA ASN A 513 1.54 37.37 -2.22
C ASN A 513 2.03 36.53 -1.04
N PRO A 514 1.14 35.92 -0.26
CA PRO A 514 1.53 34.92 0.73
C PRO A 514 2.01 33.63 0.05
N VAL A 515 2.66 32.77 0.82
CA VAL A 515 2.88 31.36 0.44
C VAL A 515 1.81 30.52 1.15
N ILE A 516 1.35 29.45 0.53
CA ILE A 516 0.46 28.48 1.19
C ILE A 516 1.27 27.25 1.56
N VAL A 517 1.15 26.83 2.81
CA VAL A 517 1.62 25.54 3.28
C VAL A 517 0.40 24.62 3.40
N HIS A 518 0.27 23.64 2.51
CA HIS A 518 -0.74 22.59 2.60
C HIS A 518 -0.26 21.54 3.59
N ARG A 519 -1.13 21.06 4.46
CA ARG A 519 -0.82 19.99 5.39
C ARG A 519 -1.98 18.99 5.46
N GLY A 520 -1.70 17.73 5.13
CA GLY A 520 -2.57 16.61 5.48
C GLY A 520 -2.07 15.95 6.77
N LEU A 521 -2.86 16.01 7.87
CA LEU A 521 -2.42 15.54 9.18
C LEU A 521 -2.27 14.02 9.23
N ILE A 522 -3.34 13.31 8.93
CA ILE A 522 -3.38 11.83 8.80
C ILE A 522 -3.88 11.41 7.39
N GLY A 523 -3.90 12.33 6.43
CA GLY A 523 -4.55 12.12 5.15
C GLY A 523 -6.06 11.90 5.32
N THR A 524 -6.62 10.87 4.70
CA THR A 524 -8.04 10.56 4.80
C THR A 524 -8.33 9.61 5.96
N TYR A 525 -9.47 9.78 6.64
CA TYR A 525 -9.92 8.88 7.71
C TYR A 525 -10.06 7.45 7.21
N GLU A 526 -10.54 7.26 6.00
CA GLU A 526 -10.71 5.96 5.37
C GLU A 526 -9.38 5.21 5.31
N ARG A 527 -8.37 5.81 4.67
CA ARG A 527 -7.02 5.24 4.55
C ARG A 527 -6.35 5.05 5.91
N PHE A 528 -6.52 6.00 6.80
CA PHE A 528 -5.91 5.92 8.12
C PHE A 528 -6.52 4.82 9.00
N ILE A 529 -7.85 4.63 8.95
CA ILE A 529 -8.53 3.52 9.64
C ILE A 529 -8.10 2.17 9.06
N ALA A 530 -7.91 2.06 7.72
CA ALA A 530 -7.31 0.87 7.11
C ALA A 530 -5.91 0.59 7.70
N THR A 531 -5.06 1.61 7.78
CA THR A 531 -3.72 1.52 8.37
C THR A 531 -3.77 1.05 9.84
N LEU A 532 -4.64 1.65 10.66
CA LEU A 532 -4.82 1.25 12.05
C LEU A 532 -5.26 -0.20 12.19
N LEU A 533 -6.22 -0.64 11.37
CA LEU A 533 -6.67 -2.03 11.34
C LEU A 533 -5.52 -2.99 11.03
N GLU A 534 -4.71 -2.67 10.02
CA GLU A 534 -3.62 -3.52 9.57
C GLU A 534 -2.44 -3.54 10.53
N GLN A 535 -1.98 -2.39 11.02
CA GLN A 535 -0.84 -2.33 11.92
C GLN A 535 -1.15 -2.93 13.30
N ASN A 536 -2.35 -2.71 13.81
CA ASN A 536 -2.79 -3.26 15.09
C ASN A 536 -3.47 -4.64 14.97
N LYS A 537 -3.52 -5.25 13.80
CA LYS A 537 -4.21 -6.53 13.56
C LYS A 537 -5.67 -6.50 14.06
N GLY A 538 -6.32 -5.32 13.99
CA GLY A 538 -7.67 -5.06 14.49
C GLY A 538 -7.80 -4.94 16.03
N VAL A 539 -6.71 -4.98 16.78
CA VAL A 539 -6.69 -4.76 18.24
C VAL A 539 -6.45 -3.29 18.52
N PHE A 540 -7.49 -2.54 18.81
CA PHE A 540 -7.37 -1.12 19.10
C PHE A 540 -6.97 -0.86 20.56
N PRO A 541 -6.19 0.21 20.85
CA PRO A 541 -6.00 0.69 22.20
C PRO A 541 -7.35 1.06 22.83
N LEU A 542 -7.44 1.01 24.17
CA LEU A 542 -8.73 1.15 24.87
C LEU A 542 -9.50 2.42 24.46
N TRP A 543 -8.82 3.56 24.38
CA TRP A 543 -9.46 4.84 24.06
C TRP A 543 -10.10 4.87 22.67
N LEU A 544 -9.55 4.08 21.71
CA LEU A 544 -9.99 4.04 20.31
C LEU A 544 -10.95 2.86 20.03
N ALA A 545 -10.94 1.83 20.89
CA ALA A 545 -11.75 0.62 20.69
C ALA A 545 -13.26 0.96 20.61
N PRO A 546 -13.99 0.50 19.57
CA PRO A 546 -15.42 0.82 19.42
C PRO A 546 -16.28 0.23 20.55
N ARG A 547 -15.88 -0.93 21.06
CA ARG A 547 -16.43 -1.59 22.24
C ARG A 547 -15.30 -1.81 23.22
N GLN A 548 -15.35 -1.18 24.39
CA GLN A 548 -14.24 -1.22 25.36
C GLN A 548 -14.41 -2.33 26.37
N ILE A 549 -15.65 -2.60 26.77
CA ILE A 549 -16.00 -3.55 27.82
C ILE A 549 -17.17 -4.41 27.38
N ALA A 550 -17.04 -5.72 27.52
CA ALA A 550 -18.14 -6.69 27.43
C ALA A 550 -18.45 -7.24 28.82
N ILE A 551 -19.68 -7.09 29.27
CA ILE A 551 -20.19 -7.67 30.51
C ILE A 551 -20.85 -9.01 30.16
N LEU A 552 -20.39 -10.10 30.78
CA LEU A 552 -20.81 -11.47 30.53
C LEU A 552 -21.45 -12.08 31.78
N PRO A 553 -22.80 -11.95 31.95
CA PRO A 553 -23.50 -12.62 33.05
C PRO A 553 -23.39 -14.15 32.90
N ILE A 554 -23.06 -14.90 33.93
CA ILE A 554 -22.96 -16.39 33.83
C ILE A 554 -24.32 -17.07 33.66
N ASN A 555 -25.41 -16.41 34.07
CA ASN A 555 -26.78 -16.88 33.97
C ASN A 555 -27.72 -15.68 33.73
N GLU A 556 -29.00 -15.98 33.46
CA GLU A 556 -30.02 -14.96 33.19
C GLU A 556 -30.96 -14.72 34.41
N LYS A 557 -30.48 -15.04 35.64
CA LYS A 557 -31.24 -14.73 36.85
C LYS A 557 -31.40 -13.22 36.97
N GLU A 558 -32.59 -12.77 37.45
CA GLU A 558 -32.94 -11.37 37.60
C GLU A 558 -31.82 -10.59 38.36
N LYS A 559 -31.39 -11.09 39.53
CA LYS A 559 -30.31 -10.47 40.35
C LYS A 559 -29.01 -10.28 39.54
N THR A 560 -28.65 -11.26 38.66
CA THR A 560 -27.41 -11.16 37.85
C THR A 560 -27.53 -10.13 36.74
N LEU A 561 -28.72 -10.08 36.10
CA LEU A 561 -29.00 -9.09 35.06
C LEU A 561 -29.12 -7.66 35.61
N GLU A 562 -29.73 -7.50 36.79
CA GLU A 562 -29.79 -6.21 37.51
C GLU A 562 -28.38 -5.69 37.81
N TYR A 563 -27.52 -6.54 38.36
CA TYR A 563 -26.12 -6.17 38.65
C TYR A 563 -25.35 -5.81 37.38
N ALA A 564 -25.51 -6.59 36.31
CA ALA A 564 -24.91 -6.30 35.02
C ALA A 564 -25.38 -4.95 34.43
N ASN A 565 -26.68 -4.66 34.53
CA ASN A 565 -27.24 -3.39 34.09
C ASN A 565 -26.74 -2.19 34.94
N LYS A 566 -26.60 -2.37 36.26
CA LYS A 566 -25.99 -1.35 37.11
C LYS A 566 -24.57 -1.04 36.71
N LEU A 567 -23.73 -2.07 36.42
CA LEU A 567 -22.37 -1.90 35.93
C LEU A 567 -22.36 -1.19 34.58
N LEU A 568 -23.23 -1.61 33.63
CA LEU A 568 -23.38 -0.97 32.33
C LEU A 568 -23.65 0.53 32.47
N GLN A 569 -24.62 0.92 33.32
CA GLN A 569 -24.96 2.33 33.54
C GLN A 569 -23.82 3.10 34.16
N THR A 570 -23.13 2.52 35.15
CA THR A 570 -21.96 3.14 35.77
C THR A 570 -20.83 3.35 34.75
N CYS A 571 -20.51 2.35 33.93
CA CYS A 571 -19.50 2.49 32.88
C CYS A 571 -19.88 3.59 31.87
N LYS A 572 -21.15 3.66 31.45
CA LYS A 572 -21.66 4.71 30.56
C LYS A 572 -21.52 6.11 31.16
N GLN A 573 -21.80 6.29 32.46
CA GLN A 573 -21.60 7.58 33.18
C GLN A 573 -20.13 8.03 33.16
N HIS A 574 -19.18 7.06 33.07
CA HIS A 574 -17.75 7.32 32.89
C HIS A 574 -17.32 7.39 31.42
N ASN A 575 -18.26 7.53 30.47
CA ASN A 575 -18.01 7.57 29.02
C ASN A 575 -17.29 6.31 28.47
N LEU A 576 -17.46 5.16 29.13
CA LEU A 576 -16.89 3.89 28.67
C LEU A 576 -17.92 3.14 27.80
N ARG A 577 -17.53 2.79 26.58
CA ARG A 577 -18.34 2.06 25.60
C ARG A 577 -18.49 0.59 26.01
N THR A 578 -19.59 0.28 26.67
CA THR A 578 -19.84 -0.99 27.33
C THR A 578 -21.11 -1.64 26.80
N GLU A 579 -21.11 -2.95 26.66
CA GLU A 579 -22.26 -3.75 26.27
C GLU A 579 -22.43 -4.99 27.18
N ILE A 580 -23.65 -5.51 27.26
CA ILE A 580 -23.95 -6.79 27.92
C ILE A 580 -24.16 -7.84 26.83
N ILE A 581 -23.46 -8.98 26.92
CA ILE A 581 -23.65 -10.13 26.05
C ILE A 581 -24.18 -11.29 26.87
N SER A 582 -25.47 -11.59 26.70
CA SER A 582 -26.20 -12.60 27.50
C SER A 582 -26.61 -13.83 26.67
N SER A 583 -26.65 -13.76 25.33
CA SER A 583 -27.10 -14.85 24.49
C SER A 583 -26.08 -16.00 24.37
N GLY A 584 -26.54 -17.25 24.49
CA GLY A 584 -25.69 -18.44 24.37
C GLY A 584 -24.95 -18.83 25.65
N THR A 585 -24.06 -19.83 25.57
CA THR A 585 -23.25 -20.28 26.73
C THR A 585 -22.13 -19.30 27.04
N ILE A 586 -21.68 -19.25 28.31
CA ILE A 586 -20.59 -18.38 28.73
C ILE A 586 -19.31 -18.62 27.91
N GLY A 587 -19.00 -19.88 27.57
CA GLY A 587 -17.85 -20.21 26.72
C GLY A 587 -17.97 -19.59 25.33
N LYS A 588 -19.16 -19.65 24.69
CA LYS A 588 -19.42 -19.04 23.40
C LYS A 588 -19.25 -17.51 23.45
N ARG A 589 -19.78 -16.85 24.49
CA ARG A 589 -19.65 -15.40 24.71
C ARG A 589 -18.20 -14.96 24.91
N ILE A 590 -17.41 -15.75 25.65
CA ILE A 590 -15.97 -15.49 25.81
C ILE A 590 -15.26 -15.58 24.45
N VAL A 591 -15.54 -16.60 23.64
CA VAL A 591 -14.97 -16.74 22.30
C VAL A 591 -15.38 -15.59 21.40
N GLU A 592 -16.66 -15.21 21.42
CA GLU A 592 -17.18 -14.09 20.64
C GLU A 592 -16.48 -12.77 20.96
N THR A 593 -16.33 -12.44 22.26
CA THR A 593 -15.65 -11.22 22.68
C THR A 593 -14.16 -11.23 22.32
N GLN A 594 -13.50 -12.39 22.36
CA GLN A 594 -12.13 -12.53 21.87
C GLN A 594 -12.04 -12.35 20.34
N THR A 595 -12.96 -12.96 19.60
CA THR A 595 -13.02 -12.79 18.13
C THR A 595 -13.26 -11.33 17.75
N GLN A 596 -14.12 -10.64 18.48
CA GLN A 596 -14.43 -9.22 18.31
C GLN A 596 -13.36 -8.29 18.93
N LYS A 597 -12.30 -8.86 19.51
CA LYS A 597 -11.14 -8.13 20.05
C LYS A 597 -11.51 -7.03 21.06
N ILE A 598 -12.53 -7.29 21.88
CA ILE A 598 -12.98 -6.35 22.92
C ILE A 598 -11.92 -6.30 24.02
N PRO A 599 -11.37 -5.12 24.38
CA PRO A 599 -10.27 -4.98 25.32
C PRO A 599 -10.51 -5.62 26.69
N TYR A 600 -11.72 -5.48 27.24
CA TYR A 600 -12.03 -6.00 28.57
C TYR A 600 -13.32 -6.83 28.57
N GLN A 601 -13.26 -7.98 29.23
CA GLN A 601 -14.40 -8.87 29.51
C GLN A 601 -14.62 -8.90 31.02
N ILE A 602 -15.82 -8.59 31.48
CA ILE A 602 -16.22 -8.72 32.88
C ILE A 602 -17.15 -9.92 32.99
N ILE A 603 -16.80 -10.89 33.79
CA ILE A 603 -17.63 -12.07 34.06
C ILE A 603 -18.33 -11.84 35.41
N ILE A 604 -19.65 -12.01 35.43
CA ILE A 604 -20.48 -11.79 36.62
C ILE A 604 -21.20 -13.06 36.99
N GLY A 605 -20.96 -13.51 38.21
CA GLY A 605 -21.65 -14.61 38.84
C GLY A 605 -22.13 -14.27 40.27
N ASP A 606 -22.69 -15.24 40.96
CA ASP A 606 -23.20 -15.04 42.31
C ASP A 606 -22.11 -14.56 43.29
N LYS A 607 -20.85 -15.02 43.13
CA LYS A 607 -19.71 -14.61 43.98
C LYS A 607 -19.34 -13.12 43.81
N GLU A 608 -19.34 -12.63 42.58
CA GLU A 608 -19.03 -11.22 42.27
C GLU A 608 -20.09 -10.30 42.85
N ILE A 609 -21.36 -10.73 42.83
CA ILE A 609 -22.50 -9.97 43.39
C ILE A 609 -22.43 -9.94 44.93
N GLU A 610 -22.17 -11.07 45.56
CA GLU A 610 -22.08 -11.21 47.04
C GLU A 610 -20.93 -10.38 47.60
N ASN A 611 -19.78 -10.39 46.94
CA ASN A 611 -18.59 -9.68 47.40
C ASN A 611 -18.51 -8.23 46.88
N ASN A 612 -19.48 -7.78 46.09
CA ASN A 612 -19.51 -6.44 45.46
C ASN A 612 -18.20 -6.10 44.72
N ASN A 613 -17.68 -7.10 43.99
CA ASN A 613 -16.47 -6.98 43.16
C ASN A 613 -16.78 -7.42 41.73
N LEU A 614 -15.77 -7.35 40.86
CA LEU A 614 -15.87 -7.81 39.49
C LEU A 614 -14.63 -8.61 39.10
N SER A 615 -14.86 -9.66 38.29
CA SER A 615 -13.79 -10.45 37.71
C SER A 615 -13.63 -10.03 36.26
N TYR A 616 -12.46 -9.47 35.88
CA TYR A 616 -12.23 -9.05 34.52
C TYR A 616 -11.04 -9.77 33.88
N ARG A 617 -11.11 -9.93 32.57
CA ARG A 617 -10.02 -10.43 31.72
C ARG A 617 -9.72 -9.41 30.63
N GLN A 618 -8.44 -9.15 30.40
CA GLN A 618 -7.98 -8.32 29.29
C GLN A 618 -7.82 -9.17 28.02
N TYR A 619 -8.06 -8.59 26.85
CA TYR A 619 -7.87 -9.25 25.55
C TYR A 619 -6.46 -9.86 25.46
N GLY A 620 -6.37 -11.09 24.96
CA GLY A 620 -5.10 -11.84 24.82
C GLY A 620 -4.55 -12.42 26.13
N GLN A 621 -5.14 -12.10 27.29
CA GLN A 621 -4.75 -12.68 28.58
C GLN A 621 -5.64 -13.88 28.91
N LYS A 622 -5.04 -14.93 29.53
CA LYS A 622 -5.80 -16.11 29.99
C LYS A 622 -6.32 -15.92 31.40
N GLU A 623 -5.62 -15.17 32.24
CA GLU A 623 -5.93 -14.97 33.65
C GLU A 623 -6.96 -13.85 33.86
N SER A 624 -7.85 -14.07 34.83
CA SER A 624 -8.79 -13.05 35.29
C SER A 624 -8.26 -12.39 36.57
N LYS A 625 -8.55 -11.11 36.73
CA LYS A 625 -8.25 -10.32 37.93
C LYS A 625 -9.53 -9.94 38.65
N ILE A 626 -9.53 -10.01 39.97
CA ILE A 626 -10.66 -9.60 40.81
C ILE A 626 -10.31 -8.26 41.44
N VAL A 627 -11.17 -7.28 41.27
CA VAL A 627 -11.02 -5.91 41.76
C VAL A 627 -12.37 -5.31 42.15
N THR A 628 -12.34 -4.20 42.89
CA THR A 628 -13.54 -3.39 43.09
C THR A 628 -13.89 -2.58 41.83
N LEU A 629 -15.16 -2.19 41.67
CA LEU A 629 -15.59 -1.34 40.57
C LEU A 629 -14.81 -0.02 40.52
N SER A 630 -14.52 0.58 41.69
CA SER A 630 -13.75 1.84 41.76
C SER A 630 -12.32 1.69 41.22
N GLU A 631 -11.64 0.61 41.57
CA GLU A 631 -10.29 0.33 41.07
C GLU A 631 -10.28 0.07 39.58
N PHE A 632 -11.27 -0.69 39.08
CA PHE A 632 -11.42 -0.95 37.65
C PHE A 632 -11.66 0.34 36.85
N LEU A 633 -12.59 1.20 37.29
CA LEU A 633 -12.86 2.48 36.63
C LEU A 633 -11.63 3.39 36.63
N LYS A 634 -10.88 3.47 37.76
CA LYS A 634 -9.62 4.25 37.80
C LYS A 634 -8.58 3.74 36.82
N LEU A 635 -8.46 2.41 36.71
CA LEU A 635 -7.55 1.78 35.73
C LEU A 635 -7.92 2.19 34.32
N LEU A 636 -9.19 2.06 33.93
CA LEU A 636 -9.65 2.34 32.58
C LEU A 636 -9.59 3.84 32.22
N THR A 637 -10.01 4.72 33.14
CA THR A 637 -9.93 6.18 32.94
C THR A 637 -8.48 6.58 32.70
N LYS A 638 -7.55 6.10 33.52
CA LYS A 638 -6.11 6.36 33.32
C LYS A 638 -5.59 5.89 31.96
N GLN A 639 -6.06 4.73 31.45
CA GLN A 639 -5.67 4.25 30.12
C GLN A 639 -6.27 5.13 29.00
N VAL A 640 -7.54 5.50 29.11
CA VAL A 640 -8.20 6.39 28.14
C VAL A 640 -7.52 7.75 28.11
N ASP A 641 -7.25 8.36 29.26
CA ASP A 641 -6.60 9.67 29.36
C ASP A 641 -5.19 9.66 28.76
N ASN A 642 -4.42 8.61 29.04
CA ASN A 642 -3.06 8.42 28.52
C ASN A 642 -3.03 7.86 27.09
N LYS A 643 -4.17 7.59 26.46
CA LYS A 643 -4.31 7.03 25.10
C LYS A 643 -3.57 5.70 24.89
N ILE A 644 -3.64 4.83 25.91
CA ILE A 644 -3.06 3.47 25.93
C ILE A 644 -4.11 2.43 25.57
#